data_9425c085a2c953f15a28f4653f545c80
#
_entry.id   9425c085a2c953f15a28f4653f545c80
#
_cell.length_a   1.000
_cell.length_b   1.000
_cell.length_c   1.000
_cell.angle_alpha   90.00
_cell.angle_beta   90.00
_cell.angle_gamma   90.00
#
_symmetry.space_group_name_H-M   'P 1'
#
loop_
_entity.id
_entity.type
_entity.pdbx_description
1 polymer ?
#
loop_
_entity_poly.entity_id
_entity_poly.type
_entity_poly.pdbx_seq_one_letter_code
_entity_poly.pdbx_strand_id
1 'polypeptide(L)'
;MKIWFGKSGSDKTAPPPAGAKAPAKAETKVADGNAAKKALANGATTALTSAESPKATDTRSEAVKNAMSANKPADNIKIEDERSLAMSGASLTFSGEVLTAETGPLKIPEEARNLCALFDTGLWLVSASHRRSPLVTSVALAAKRQGYKVEEPRYVTPNIITQAYLYADRKSVSAQFDENAVRRRIVHTLEKAVQANANDIHIEAVNNRTRVEFRIDGALRVWETWTQREGEQFLASVYSHSIGQSGSTANWSEPQAAMLTSDAKGRDSIALPKGVISVRCQWVPLANEGRYLDMRLQYDSAHLFGENFVMADVDSLGFSQEQLKVIQSLRNAPGGMRIFSGPVNQGKTTTLRVALNRRMSETNMQLNCLMIEDPPEGGVIGARQIGVSASVKDEQREKTFVEIMRCALRLDPDVVMLGEIRDMQTAKFAFRLALTGRQVYTTGHVYSALATPKRLRDIGMEHYMVYDHHLVRGMICQRLLRGMCPECRVPMADAPGELGPTYKDLARRVRAGLAIMDAMRSKSGGGKPPMERLSEPDLRNVFVANPDGCPKCYKGRTGRTICAEVIETDAKLMELLQDNRMEEAEAYWLSPNGLNGITMLWHGLEKVRRGEVSPNDAEFELGSFARERDMLEVEQRLGAMP
;
A
#
# COMPACT_ATOMS: atom_id res chain seq x y z
N MET A 1 57.77 16.25 -16.34
CA MET A 1 58.96 17.11 -16.19
C MET A 1 59.01 17.62 -14.74
N LYS A 2 59.97 17.12 -13.99
CA LYS A 2 60.60 17.57 -12.70
C LYS A 2 59.69 18.25 -11.68
N ILE A 3 59.28 17.60 -10.58
CA ILE A 3 59.97 17.45 -9.26
C ILE A 3 60.39 18.77 -8.61
N TRP A 4 59.81 19.07 -7.46
CA TRP A 4 60.56 19.68 -6.34
C TRP A 4 60.05 19.18 -4.97
N PHE A 5 60.97 18.52 -4.25
CA PHE A 5 60.94 18.23 -2.83
C PHE A 5 61.62 19.36 -2.06
N GLY A 6 61.09 19.71 -0.93
CA GLY A 6 61.75 20.59 0.06
C GLY A 6 61.46 20.05 1.46
N LYS A 7 62.52 19.57 2.10
CA LYS A 7 62.59 19.10 3.49
C LYS A 7 62.83 20.25 4.47
N SER A 8 62.39 20.00 5.70
CA SER A 8 63.05 20.21 7.00
C SER A 8 62.48 21.28 7.92
N GLY A 9 62.34 20.89 9.18
CA GLY A 9 62.26 21.77 10.34
C GLY A 9 61.58 21.10 11.54
N SER A 10 62.37 20.33 12.29
CA SER A 10 62.06 19.85 13.64
C SER A 10 61.92 21.01 14.61
N ASP A 11 60.93 21.02 15.48
CA ASP A 11 61.23 21.42 16.87
C ASP A 11 60.27 20.79 17.89
N LYS A 12 60.87 20.45 19.02
CA LYS A 12 60.33 19.79 20.21
C LYS A 12 59.65 20.84 21.09
N THR A 13 58.53 20.46 21.76
CA THR A 13 58.33 20.88 23.18
C THR A 13 57.16 20.08 23.82
N ALA A 14 57.47 19.41 24.85
CA ALA A 14 56.88 19.16 26.17
C ALA A 14 55.38 18.77 26.34
N PRO A 15 55.12 17.82 27.27
CA PRO A 15 53.78 17.27 27.57
C PRO A 15 52.99 18.17 28.57
N PRO A 16 51.67 18.06 28.61
CA PRO A 16 50.84 18.78 29.60
C PRO A 16 50.75 18.01 30.92
N PRO A 17 50.44 18.71 32.04
CA PRO A 17 50.48 18.15 33.38
C PRO A 17 49.24 17.28 33.72
N ALA A 18 49.49 16.26 34.54
CA ALA A 18 48.48 15.41 35.14
C ALA A 18 47.69 16.12 36.25
N GLY A 19 46.41 15.78 36.36
CA GLY A 19 45.73 15.90 37.63
C GLY A 19 44.34 16.54 37.61
N ALA A 20 43.28 15.75 37.40
CA ALA A 20 41.99 16.00 38.07
C ALA A 20 41.22 14.66 38.17
N LYS A 21 40.88 14.31 39.42
CA LYS A 21 40.23 13.10 39.87
C LYS A 21 38.80 12.95 39.31
N ALA A 22 38.46 11.74 38.93
CA ALA A 22 37.10 11.31 38.67
C ALA A 22 36.28 11.20 39.97
N PRO A 23 35.00 11.53 40.00
CA PRO A 23 34.09 11.16 41.07
C PRO A 23 33.47 9.79 40.86
N ALA A 24 33.21 9.15 41.99
CA ALA A 24 32.87 7.77 42.21
C ALA A 24 31.56 7.31 41.53
N LYS A 25 31.55 6.05 41.14
CA LYS A 25 30.39 5.25 40.80
C LYS A 25 29.36 5.21 41.94
N ALA A 26 28.12 5.58 41.64
CA ALA A 26 26.96 5.21 42.43
C ALA A 26 26.37 3.93 41.85
N GLU A 27 26.48 2.84 42.61
CA GLU A 27 25.79 1.57 42.36
C GLU A 27 24.31 1.75 42.72
N THR A 28 23.45 1.67 41.73
CA THR A 28 22.01 1.48 41.96
C THR A 28 21.68 0.01 41.81
N LYS A 29 21.35 -0.60 42.96
CA LYS A 29 20.83 -1.96 43.07
C LYS A 29 19.58 -2.13 42.22
N VAL A 30 19.59 -3.12 41.36
CA VAL A 30 18.42 -3.69 40.68
C VAL A 30 17.61 -4.43 41.76
N ALA A 31 16.39 -3.98 42.02
CA ALA A 31 15.43 -4.69 42.86
C ALA A 31 14.63 -5.67 42.00
N ASP A 32 14.62 -6.92 42.38
CA ASP A 32 13.94 -8.05 41.75
C ASP A 32 12.42 -7.79 41.61
N GLY A 33 11.95 -7.84 40.41
CA GLY A 33 10.52 -7.79 40.04
C GLY A 33 9.81 -9.14 40.19
N ASN A 34 9.72 -9.68 41.43
CA ASN A 34 9.01 -10.94 41.67
C ASN A 34 7.93 -10.85 42.77
N ALA A 35 7.36 -9.68 43.03
CA ALA A 35 6.32 -9.47 44.05
C ALA A 35 4.90 -9.22 43.48
N ALA A 36 4.68 -9.27 42.16
CA ALA A 36 3.38 -8.97 41.56
C ALA A 36 2.57 -10.22 41.10
N LYS A 37 3.01 -11.42 41.43
CA LYS A 37 2.28 -12.68 41.04
C LYS A 37 1.69 -13.46 42.23
N LYS A 38 1.62 -12.90 43.43
CA LYS A 38 1.14 -13.62 44.64
C LYS A 38 -0.05 -12.97 45.35
N ALA A 39 -0.75 -12.02 44.76
CA ALA A 39 -1.86 -11.30 45.38
C ALA A 39 -3.26 -11.52 44.75
N LEU A 40 -3.42 -12.56 43.91
CA LEU A 40 -4.72 -12.87 43.26
C LEU A 40 -5.22 -14.31 43.53
N ALA A 41 -4.80 -14.90 44.65
CA ALA A 41 -5.29 -16.21 45.08
C ALA A 41 -5.50 -16.25 46.59
N ASN A 42 -6.40 -15.44 47.11
CA ASN A 42 -7.01 -15.64 48.43
C ASN A 42 -8.11 -14.57 48.70
N GLY A 43 -9.33 -15.01 48.72
CA GLY A 43 -10.48 -14.23 49.16
C GLY A 43 -11.76 -14.65 48.42
N ALA A 44 -12.73 -15.21 48.93
CA ALA A 44 -13.13 -15.56 50.28
C ALA A 44 -14.33 -16.54 50.15
N THR A 45 -14.20 -17.64 50.81
CA THR A 45 -15.33 -18.51 51.13
C THR A 45 -16.14 -17.84 52.25
N THR A 46 -17.38 -17.52 52.00
CA THR A 46 -18.34 -17.22 53.08
C THR A 46 -19.50 -18.18 52.98
N ALA A 47 -19.56 -19.02 53.98
CA ALA A 47 -20.65 -19.93 54.25
C ALA A 47 -21.94 -19.14 54.59
N LEU A 48 -23.08 -19.61 54.08
CA LEU A 48 -24.38 -19.34 54.64
C LEU A 48 -25.07 -20.65 54.93
N THR A 49 -25.41 -20.78 56.15
CA THR A 49 -26.02 -21.87 56.89
C THR A 49 -27.48 -22.11 56.50
N SER A 50 -27.78 -23.40 56.37
CA SER A 50 -29.00 -24.14 56.72
C SER A 50 -30.33 -23.45 56.94
N ALA A 51 -31.32 -23.87 56.18
CA ALA A 51 -32.71 -23.99 56.65
C ALA A 51 -33.29 -25.32 56.18
N GLU A 52 -33.89 -26.00 57.11
CA GLU A 52 -34.40 -27.37 57.04
C GLU A 52 -35.64 -27.50 56.12
N SER A 53 -35.72 -28.66 55.50
CA SER A 53 -36.83 -29.21 54.70
C SER A 53 -37.86 -29.93 55.58
N PRO A 54 -39.07 -30.15 55.11
CA PRO A 54 -39.90 -31.26 55.60
C PRO A 54 -39.89 -32.46 54.65
N LYS A 55 -39.81 -33.60 55.25
CA LYS A 55 -39.89 -34.95 54.65
C LYS A 55 -41.22 -35.18 53.90
N ALA A 56 -41.15 -35.64 52.65
CA ALA A 56 -42.26 -36.33 52.01
C ALA A 56 -41.80 -37.71 51.57
N THR A 57 -42.60 -38.66 51.87
CA THR A 57 -42.44 -40.12 51.86
C THR A 57 -42.20 -40.75 50.48
N ASP A 58 -41.38 -41.73 50.53
CA ASP A 58 -40.87 -42.65 49.51
C ASP A 58 -41.94 -43.62 49.01
N THR A 59 -42.28 -43.55 47.72
CA THR A 59 -43.02 -44.62 46.98
C THR A 59 -42.63 -44.69 45.48
N ARG A 60 -41.34 -44.46 45.18
CA ARG A 60 -40.84 -44.55 43.78
C ARG A 60 -39.57 -45.35 43.58
N SER A 61 -39.21 -46.23 44.52
CA SER A 61 -37.92 -46.92 44.49
C SER A 61 -37.91 -48.24 43.73
N GLU A 62 -39.03 -48.82 43.37
CA GLU A 62 -39.03 -50.11 42.65
C GLU A 62 -39.12 -50.02 41.10
N ALA A 63 -39.76 -48.96 40.60
CA ALA A 63 -39.81 -48.76 39.12
C ALA A 63 -38.50 -48.26 38.52
N VAL A 64 -37.63 -47.61 39.34
CA VAL A 64 -36.33 -47.08 38.87
C VAL A 64 -35.23 -48.17 38.91
N LYS A 65 -35.35 -49.14 39.84
CA LYS A 65 -34.38 -50.26 39.89
C LYS A 65 -34.57 -51.27 38.74
N ASN A 66 -35.78 -51.45 38.24
CA ASN A 66 -36.03 -52.34 37.07
C ASN A 66 -35.68 -51.67 35.72
N ALA A 67 -35.57 -50.35 35.67
CA ALA A 67 -35.10 -49.65 34.45
C ALA A 67 -33.56 -49.55 34.36
N MET A 68 -32.86 -49.81 35.46
CA MET A 68 -31.37 -49.77 35.48
C MET A 68 -30.72 -51.14 35.26
N SER A 69 -31.49 -52.25 35.25
CA SER A 69 -30.94 -53.59 34.99
C SER A 69 -30.98 -54.03 33.52
N ALA A 70 -31.44 -53.20 32.60
CA ALA A 70 -31.48 -53.46 31.18
C ALA A 70 -30.38 -52.75 30.36
N ASN A 71 -29.35 -52.25 31.01
CA ASN A 71 -28.22 -51.65 30.29
C ASN A 71 -27.03 -52.65 30.29
N LYS A 72 -27.10 -53.66 29.42
CA LYS A 72 -25.88 -54.32 28.95
C LYS A 72 -24.98 -53.27 28.27
N PRO A 73 -23.65 -53.30 28.47
CA PRO A 73 -22.75 -52.47 27.70
C PRO A 73 -22.84 -52.92 26.24
N ALA A 74 -23.57 -52.15 25.48
CA ALA A 74 -23.71 -52.39 24.06
C ALA A 74 -22.46 -51.86 23.36
N ASP A 75 -21.91 -52.79 22.66
CA ASP A 75 -21.31 -52.62 21.35
C ASP A 75 -20.08 -51.72 21.26
N ASN A 76 -18.96 -52.36 20.96
CA ASN A 76 -17.80 -51.78 20.28
C ASN A 76 -18.25 -51.18 18.93
N ILE A 77 -18.90 -50.02 18.97
CA ILE A 77 -19.21 -49.26 17.77
C ILE A 77 -17.90 -48.64 17.30
N LYS A 78 -17.48 -49.07 16.12
CA LYS A 78 -16.29 -48.52 15.46
C LYS A 78 -16.54 -47.06 15.11
N ILE A 79 -15.83 -46.16 15.79
CA ILE A 79 -15.86 -44.72 15.46
C ILE A 79 -14.79 -44.51 14.40
N GLU A 80 -15.17 -44.00 13.24
CA GLU A 80 -14.25 -43.65 12.17
C GLU A 80 -13.72 -42.22 12.41
N ASP A 81 -12.43 -42.11 12.74
CA ASP A 81 -11.70 -40.88 12.80
C ASP A 81 -10.60 -40.86 11.71
N GLU A 82 -10.02 -39.68 11.46
CA GLU A 82 -9.00 -39.50 10.42
C GLU A 82 -7.78 -40.43 10.61
N ARG A 83 -7.44 -40.76 11.87
CA ARG A 83 -6.30 -41.64 12.18
C ARG A 83 -6.64 -43.11 11.95
N SER A 84 -7.84 -43.53 12.33
CA SER A 84 -8.29 -44.89 12.08
C SER A 84 -8.49 -45.19 10.59
N LEU A 85 -8.93 -44.20 9.83
CA LEU A 85 -9.05 -44.30 8.37
C LEU A 85 -7.66 -44.31 7.70
N ALA A 86 -6.73 -43.47 8.13
CA ALA A 86 -5.36 -43.46 7.62
C ALA A 86 -4.59 -44.76 7.93
N MET A 87 -4.80 -45.36 9.11
CA MET A 87 -4.17 -46.63 9.50
C MET A 87 -4.78 -47.85 8.77
N SER A 88 -6.04 -47.77 8.32
CA SER A 88 -6.71 -48.85 7.54
C SER A 88 -6.49 -48.74 6.03
N GLY A 89 -5.78 -47.69 5.55
CA GLY A 89 -5.60 -47.43 4.12
C GLY A 89 -6.89 -47.05 3.39
N ALA A 90 -7.99 -46.82 4.13
CA ALA A 90 -9.26 -46.39 3.60
C ALA A 90 -9.41 -44.88 3.70
N SER A 91 -9.29 -44.16 2.60
CA SER A 91 -9.74 -42.77 2.54
C SER A 91 -11.28 -42.78 2.43
N LEU A 92 -11.97 -41.98 3.26
CA LEU A 92 -13.38 -41.70 3.06
C LEU A 92 -13.48 -40.80 1.81
N THR A 93 -13.64 -41.42 0.67
CA THR A 93 -13.98 -40.73 -0.57
C THR A 93 -15.48 -40.45 -0.57
N PHE A 94 -15.82 -39.16 -0.41
CA PHE A 94 -17.20 -38.74 -0.57
C PHE A 94 -17.62 -38.87 -2.03
N SER A 95 -18.79 -39.51 -2.29
CA SER A 95 -19.39 -39.60 -3.62
C SER A 95 -20.88 -39.31 -3.54
N GLY A 96 -21.43 -38.67 -4.56
CA GLY A 96 -22.84 -38.28 -4.57
C GLY A 96 -23.10 -36.84 -4.11
N GLU A 97 -24.37 -36.48 -3.98
CA GLU A 97 -24.83 -35.17 -3.52
C GLU A 97 -25.17 -35.24 -2.03
N VAL A 98 -24.79 -34.20 -1.26
CA VAL A 98 -25.18 -34.12 0.15
C VAL A 98 -26.57 -33.53 0.25
N LEU A 99 -27.56 -34.40 0.47
CA LEU A 99 -28.98 -34.03 0.53
C LEU A 99 -29.31 -33.03 1.64
N THR A 100 -28.55 -33.06 2.72
CA THR A 100 -28.69 -32.17 3.90
C THR A 100 -27.92 -30.87 3.79
N ALA A 101 -27.20 -30.59 2.68
CA ALA A 101 -26.51 -29.35 2.44
C ALA A 101 -27.50 -28.17 2.38
N GLU A 102 -26.99 -26.95 2.51
CA GLU A 102 -27.82 -25.74 2.46
C GLU A 102 -28.56 -25.59 1.14
N THR A 103 -27.88 -25.93 0.05
CA THR A 103 -28.45 -26.00 -1.30
C THR A 103 -29.16 -27.31 -1.61
N GLY A 104 -29.05 -28.32 -0.71
CA GLY A 104 -29.62 -29.65 -0.90
C GLY A 104 -31.14 -29.68 -0.81
N PRO A 105 -31.77 -30.75 -1.34
CA PRO A 105 -33.22 -30.90 -1.37
C PRO A 105 -33.83 -31.15 0.02
N LEU A 106 -33.09 -31.71 0.96
CA LEU A 106 -33.57 -32.00 2.31
C LEU A 106 -33.22 -30.85 3.26
N LYS A 107 -34.16 -29.93 3.46
CA LYS A 107 -33.97 -28.80 4.38
C LYS A 107 -33.96 -29.23 5.83
N ILE A 108 -32.85 -29.03 6.52
CA ILE A 108 -32.67 -29.35 7.94
C ILE A 108 -32.19 -28.12 8.71
N PRO A 109 -32.46 -28.03 10.04
CA PRO A 109 -31.93 -26.95 10.87
C PRO A 109 -30.41 -26.93 10.87
N GLU A 110 -29.82 -25.76 11.02
CA GLU A 110 -28.36 -25.55 11.06
C GLU A 110 -27.70 -26.38 12.18
N GLU A 111 -28.35 -26.47 13.34
CA GLU A 111 -27.89 -27.27 14.47
C GLU A 111 -27.76 -28.78 14.09
N ALA A 112 -28.64 -29.29 13.23
CA ALA A 112 -28.59 -30.67 12.78
C ALA A 112 -27.44 -30.91 11.78
N ARG A 113 -27.01 -29.89 11.01
CA ARG A 113 -25.84 -29.97 10.10
C ARG A 113 -24.53 -30.21 10.85
N ASN A 114 -24.43 -29.76 12.08
CA ASN A 114 -23.26 -30.03 12.92
C ASN A 114 -23.22 -31.45 13.46
N LEU A 115 -24.34 -32.16 13.38
CA LEU A 115 -24.52 -33.49 13.98
C LEU A 115 -24.57 -34.64 12.97
N CYS A 116 -24.97 -34.38 11.72
CA CYS A 116 -25.12 -35.43 10.71
C CYS A 116 -25.08 -34.91 9.28
N ALA A 117 -24.76 -35.79 8.31
CA ALA A 117 -24.81 -35.50 6.88
C ALA A 117 -25.33 -36.75 6.13
N LEU A 118 -26.29 -36.54 5.20
CA LEU A 118 -26.87 -37.58 4.37
C LEU A 118 -26.58 -37.34 2.90
N PHE A 119 -26.10 -38.37 2.21
CA PHE A 119 -25.81 -38.36 0.78
C PHE A 119 -26.94 -39.05 -0.03
N ASP A 120 -27.07 -38.69 -1.30
CA ASP A 120 -28.00 -39.32 -2.25
C ASP A 120 -27.73 -40.82 -2.46
N THR A 121 -26.48 -41.24 -2.27
CA THR A 121 -26.07 -42.66 -2.28
C THR A 121 -26.66 -43.47 -1.13
N GLY A 122 -27.22 -42.81 -0.11
CA GLY A 122 -27.69 -43.41 1.13
C GLY A 122 -26.67 -43.34 2.27
N LEU A 123 -25.45 -42.92 2.01
CA LEU A 123 -24.42 -42.78 3.05
C LEU A 123 -24.88 -41.79 4.14
N TRP A 124 -25.03 -42.33 5.36
CA TRP A 124 -25.52 -41.59 6.52
C TRP A 124 -24.42 -41.42 7.56
N LEU A 125 -23.87 -40.23 7.66
CA LEU A 125 -22.83 -39.86 8.63
C LEU A 125 -23.47 -39.22 9.86
N VAL A 126 -23.10 -39.69 11.06
CA VAL A 126 -23.65 -39.22 12.33
C VAL A 126 -22.51 -38.99 13.33
N SER A 127 -22.54 -37.87 14.04
CA SER A 127 -21.59 -37.58 15.11
C SER A 127 -21.68 -38.67 16.20
N ALA A 128 -20.57 -39.30 16.50
CA ALA A 128 -20.48 -40.34 17.51
C ALA A 128 -20.96 -39.89 18.91
N SER A 129 -20.71 -38.62 19.25
CA SER A 129 -21.15 -38.01 20.51
C SER A 129 -22.66 -37.70 20.56
N HIS A 130 -23.36 -37.67 19.40
CA HIS A 130 -24.77 -37.28 19.29
C HIS A 130 -25.65 -38.36 18.65
N ARG A 131 -25.22 -39.62 18.72
CA ARG A 131 -25.89 -40.77 18.11
C ARG A 131 -27.37 -40.97 18.52
N ARG A 132 -27.74 -40.50 19.72
CA ARG A 132 -29.11 -40.59 20.26
C ARG A 132 -29.85 -39.25 20.20
N SER A 133 -29.36 -38.27 19.47
CA SER A 133 -30.00 -36.98 19.34
C SER A 133 -31.36 -37.08 18.64
N PRO A 134 -32.42 -36.52 19.20
CA PRO A 134 -33.73 -36.47 18.53
C PRO A 134 -33.67 -35.76 17.17
N LEU A 135 -32.78 -34.75 17.02
CA LEU A 135 -32.56 -34.04 15.76
C LEU A 135 -32.04 -34.98 14.68
N VAL A 136 -31.05 -35.81 14.99
CA VAL A 136 -30.49 -36.79 14.04
C VAL A 136 -31.57 -37.81 13.60
N THR A 137 -32.36 -38.28 14.56
CA THR A 137 -33.48 -39.21 14.27
C THR A 137 -34.55 -38.55 13.40
N SER A 138 -34.88 -37.27 13.66
CA SER A 138 -35.87 -36.52 12.86
C SER A 138 -35.42 -36.31 11.42
N VAL A 139 -34.12 -36.05 11.18
CA VAL A 139 -33.55 -35.93 9.83
C VAL A 139 -33.66 -37.25 9.07
N ALA A 140 -33.30 -38.36 9.68
CA ALA A 140 -33.41 -39.68 9.05
C ALA A 140 -34.87 -40.05 8.69
N LEU A 141 -35.83 -39.73 9.58
CA LEU A 141 -37.27 -39.94 9.32
C LEU A 141 -37.78 -39.02 8.20
N ALA A 142 -37.37 -37.75 8.17
CA ALA A 142 -37.72 -36.79 7.12
C ALA A 142 -37.21 -37.27 5.75
N ALA A 143 -35.95 -37.73 5.69
CA ALA A 143 -35.35 -38.28 4.48
C ALA A 143 -36.15 -39.51 3.95
N LYS A 144 -36.45 -40.48 4.82
CA LYS A 144 -37.23 -41.66 4.46
C LYS A 144 -38.64 -41.30 3.98
N ARG A 145 -39.32 -40.32 4.60
CA ARG A 145 -40.64 -39.83 4.17
C ARG A 145 -40.61 -39.20 2.77
N GLN A 146 -39.52 -38.61 2.40
CA GLN A 146 -39.32 -38.02 1.07
C GLN A 146 -38.79 -39.03 0.03
N GLY A 147 -38.64 -40.30 0.43
CA GLY A 147 -38.25 -41.39 -0.47
C GLY A 147 -36.75 -41.56 -0.65
N TYR A 148 -35.92 -40.85 0.14
CA TYR A 148 -34.47 -41.01 0.07
C TYR A 148 -34.00 -42.27 0.78
N LYS A 149 -32.99 -42.95 0.20
CA LYS A 149 -32.29 -44.05 0.83
C LYS A 149 -31.53 -43.58 2.05
N VAL A 150 -31.66 -44.23 3.18
CA VAL A 150 -30.89 -43.98 4.40
C VAL A 150 -30.33 -45.31 4.87
N GLU A 151 -29.02 -45.48 4.71
CA GLU A 151 -28.28 -46.67 5.16
C GLU A 151 -28.06 -46.65 6.68
N GLU A 152 -27.43 -47.70 7.21
CA GLU A 152 -27.02 -47.72 8.61
C GLU A 152 -26.06 -46.58 8.90
N PRO A 153 -26.21 -45.90 10.05
CA PRO A 153 -25.39 -44.75 10.37
C PRO A 153 -23.91 -45.13 10.57
N ARG A 154 -23.03 -44.44 9.86
CA ARG A 154 -21.59 -44.46 10.18
C ARG A 154 -21.30 -43.40 11.22
N TYR A 155 -20.76 -43.81 12.33
CA TYR A 155 -20.43 -42.93 13.43
C TYR A 155 -19.03 -42.33 13.23
N VAL A 156 -18.98 -41.03 13.08
CA VAL A 156 -17.78 -40.29 12.71
C VAL A 156 -17.49 -39.15 13.70
N THR A 157 -16.29 -38.61 13.66
CA THR A 157 -15.95 -37.36 14.39
C THR A 157 -16.63 -36.16 13.75
N PRO A 158 -16.91 -35.07 14.50
CA PRO A 158 -17.51 -33.85 13.95
C PRO A 158 -16.73 -33.28 12.76
N ASN A 159 -15.40 -33.42 12.75
CA ASN A 159 -14.55 -32.95 11.66
C ASN A 159 -14.91 -33.65 10.31
N ILE A 160 -15.22 -34.94 10.30
CA ILE A 160 -15.62 -35.65 9.08
C ILE A 160 -16.98 -35.14 8.57
N ILE A 161 -17.90 -34.77 9.47
CA ILE A 161 -19.18 -34.16 9.08
C ILE A 161 -18.92 -32.78 8.42
N THR A 162 -18.06 -31.97 9.00
CA THR A 162 -17.64 -30.69 8.42
C THR A 162 -17.00 -30.88 7.04
N GLN A 163 -16.16 -31.90 6.87
CA GLN A 163 -15.58 -32.24 5.57
C GLN A 163 -16.63 -32.66 4.54
N ALA A 164 -17.68 -33.35 4.95
CA ALA A 164 -18.78 -33.72 4.06
C ALA A 164 -19.55 -32.50 3.52
N TYR A 165 -19.78 -31.50 4.37
CA TYR A 165 -20.39 -30.24 3.92
C TYR A 165 -19.45 -29.40 3.07
N LEU A 166 -18.16 -29.32 3.40
CA LEU A 166 -17.14 -28.67 2.54
C LEU A 166 -17.04 -29.36 1.17
N TYR A 167 -17.22 -30.70 1.11
CA TYR A 167 -17.32 -31.42 -0.15
C TYR A 167 -18.58 -31.02 -0.94
N ALA A 168 -19.74 -30.88 -0.27
CA ALA A 168 -20.99 -30.44 -0.89
C ALA A 168 -20.83 -29.03 -1.47
N ASP A 169 -20.23 -28.10 -0.71
CA ASP A 169 -19.97 -26.74 -1.15
C ASP A 169 -19.02 -26.72 -2.36
N ARG A 170 -17.96 -27.53 -2.33
CA ARG A 170 -17.05 -27.67 -3.48
C ARG A 170 -17.77 -28.25 -4.70
N LYS A 171 -18.67 -29.22 -4.54
CA LYS A 171 -19.40 -29.86 -5.64
C LYS A 171 -20.50 -28.94 -6.19
N SER A 172 -21.21 -28.21 -5.36
CA SER A 172 -22.19 -27.20 -5.79
C SER A 172 -21.51 -26.05 -6.54
N VAL A 173 -20.29 -25.68 -6.14
CA VAL A 173 -19.43 -24.72 -6.83
C VAL A 173 -18.89 -25.30 -8.15
N SER A 174 -18.48 -26.59 -8.19
CA SER A 174 -17.88 -27.21 -9.39
C SER A 174 -18.90 -27.54 -10.49
N ALA A 175 -20.15 -27.84 -10.16
CA ALA A 175 -21.18 -28.16 -11.15
C ALA A 175 -21.65 -26.97 -12.02
N GLN A 176 -21.25 -25.73 -11.68
CA GLN A 176 -21.50 -24.52 -12.46
C GLN A 176 -20.25 -23.62 -12.61
N PHE A 177 -19.08 -24.13 -12.29
CA PHE A 177 -17.83 -23.38 -12.35
C PHE A 177 -17.14 -23.67 -13.70
N ASP A 178 -17.36 -22.82 -14.69
CA ASP A 178 -16.47 -22.77 -15.86
C ASP A 178 -15.23 -21.97 -15.48
N GLU A 179 -14.20 -22.66 -14.98
CA GLU A 179 -12.91 -22.08 -14.61
C GLU A 179 -12.30 -21.29 -15.78
N ASN A 180 -12.51 -21.75 -17.00
CA ASN A 180 -12.08 -21.05 -18.20
C ASN A 180 -12.86 -19.74 -18.41
N ALA A 181 -14.15 -19.66 -18.04
CA ALA A 181 -14.92 -18.42 -18.13
C ALA A 181 -14.44 -17.39 -17.11
N VAL A 182 -14.16 -17.81 -15.85
CA VAL A 182 -13.63 -16.90 -14.83
C VAL A 182 -12.23 -16.44 -15.20
N ARG A 183 -11.37 -17.32 -15.69
CA ARG A 183 -10.04 -16.98 -16.18
C ARG A 183 -10.09 -15.97 -17.34
N ARG A 184 -10.96 -16.19 -18.32
CA ARG A 184 -11.19 -15.21 -19.40
C ARG A 184 -11.64 -13.86 -18.85
N ARG A 185 -12.51 -13.86 -17.82
CA ARG A 185 -12.95 -12.61 -17.15
C ARG A 185 -11.79 -11.90 -16.48
N ILE A 186 -10.87 -12.61 -15.80
CA ILE A 186 -9.68 -12.01 -15.20
C ILE A 186 -8.83 -11.33 -16.28
N VAL A 187 -8.49 -12.06 -17.34
CA VAL A 187 -7.69 -11.50 -18.45
C VAL A 187 -8.39 -10.28 -19.05
N HIS A 188 -9.69 -10.39 -19.35
CA HIS A 188 -10.46 -9.29 -19.90
C HIS A 188 -10.50 -8.05 -18.99
N THR A 189 -10.68 -8.24 -17.67
CA THR A 189 -10.65 -7.14 -16.69
C THR A 189 -9.30 -6.46 -16.66
N LEU A 190 -8.21 -7.23 -16.68
CA LEU A 190 -6.85 -6.69 -16.75
C LEU A 190 -6.62 -5.92 -18.07
N GLU A 191 -7.03 -6.47 -19.21
CA GLU A 191 -6.92 -5.80 -20.52
C GLU A 191 -7.67 -4.47 -20.55
N LYS A 192 -8.90 -4.45 -20.01
CA LYS A 192 -9.71 -3.23 -19.91
C LYS A 192 -9.07 -2.20 -18.98
N ALA A 193 -8.50 -2.63 -17.86
CA ALA A 193 -7.78 -1.74 -16.94
C ALA A 193 -6.54 -1.12 -17.63
N VAL A 194 -5.77 -1.92 -18.38
CA VAL A 194 -4.63 -1.44 -19.16
C VAL A 194 -5.07 -0.45 -20.24
N GLN A 195 -6.11 -0.78 -21.02
CA GLN A 195 -6.65 0.13 -22.04
C GLN A 195 -7.13 1.46 -21.46
N ALA A 196 -7.63 1.44 -20.22
CA ALA A 196 -8.07 2.63 -19.49
C ALA A 196 -6.94 3.36 -18.76
N ASN A 197 -5.68 2.87 -18.83
CA ASN A 197 -4.53 3.36 -18.06
C ASN A 197 -4.80 3.38 -16.54
N ALA A 198 -5.47 2.35 -16.03
CA ALA A 198 -5.75 2.21 -14.60
C ALA A 198 -4.48 1.82 -13.84
N ASN A 199 -4.27 2.41 -12.67
CA ASN A 199 -3.19 2.01 -11.77
C ASN A 199 -3.59 0.86 -10.84
N ASP A 200 -4.84 0.89 -10.36
CA ASP A 200 -5.38 -0.09 -9.43
C ASP A 200 -6.77 -0.53 -9.90
N ILE A 201 -7.11 -1.80 -9.62
CA ILE A 201 -8.45 -2.37 -9.78
C ILE A 201 -8.96 -2.73 -8.39
N HIS A 202 -10.11 -2.20 -8.02
CA HIS A 202 -10.77 -2.47 -6.75
C HIS A 202 -12.02 -3.31 -6.99
N ILE A 203 -12.13 -4.44 -6.30
CA ILE A 203 -13.26 -5.36 -6.43
C ILE A 203 -13.85 -5.58 -5.04
N GLU A 204 -15.07 -5.12 -4.85
CA GLU A 204 -15.82 -5.20 -3.61
C GLU A 204 -17.05 -6.11 -3.80
N ALA A 205 -17.04 -7.29 -3.17
CA ALA A 205 -18.15 -8.24 -3.19
C ALA A 205 -18.87 -8.21 -1.84
N VAL A 206 -20.05 -7.58 -1.79
CA VAL A 206 -20.84 -7.40 -0.57
C VAL A 206 -22.32 -7.15 -0.92
N ASN A 207 -23.25 -7.54 -0.03
CA ASN A 207 -24.68 -7.27 -0.16
C ASN A 207 -25.27 -7.69 -1.52
N ASN A 208 -25.03 -8.94 -1.92
CA ASN A 208 -25.53 -9.58 -3.14
C ASN A 208 -25.03 -8.95 -4.47
N ARG A 209 -24.04 -8.08 -4.42
CA ARG A 209 -23.43 -7.47 -5.62
C ARG A 209 -21.92 -7.38 -5.50
N THR A 210 -21.27 -7.29 -6.65
CA THR A 210 -19.85 -6.99 -6.75
C THR A 210 -19.67 -5.72 -7.55
N ARG A 211 -18.93 -4.77 -7.01
CA ARG A 211 -18.55 -3.54 -7.66
C ARG A 211 -17.09 -3.63 -8.10
N VAL A 212 -16.85 -3.38 -9.37
CA VAL A 212 -15.52 -3.29 -9.97
C VAL A 212 -15.21 -1.84 -10.27
N GLU A 213 -14.16 -1.31 -9.70
CA GLU A 213 -13.74 0.07 -9.87
C GLU A 213 -12.28 0.12 -10.35
N PHE A 214 -12.01 1.03 -11.27
CA PHE A 214 -10.66 1.33 -11.72
C PHE A 214 -10.20 2.66 -11.17
N ARG A 215 -8.96 2.73 -10.70
CA ARG A 215 -8.29 3.97 -10.36
C ARG A 215 -7.56 4.50 -11.58
N ILE A 216 -8.12 5.53 -12.19
CA ILE A 216 -7.60 6.17 -13.40
C ILE A 216 -7.30 7.63 -13.06
N ASP A 217 -6.07 8.10 -13.34
CA ASP A 217 -5.60 9.46 -13.02
C ASP A 217 -5.87 9.87 -11.56
N GLY A 218 -5.71 8.91 -10.63
CA GLY A 218 -5.94 9.11 -9.20
C GLY A 218 -7.40 9.05 -8.75
N ALA A 219 -8.39 9.00 -9.67
CA ALA A 219 -9.82 8.90 -9.34
C ALA A 219 -10.34 7.47 -9.48
N LEU A 220 -11.17 7.05 -8.51
CA LEU A 220 -11.95 5.82 -8.63
C LEU A 220 -13.12 6.02 -9.58
N ARG A 221 -13.33 5.06 -10.49
CA ARG A 221 -14.43 5.03 -11.45
C ARG A 221 -15.06 3.65 -11.42
N VAL A 222 -16.36 3.58 -11.18
CA VAL A 222 -17.11 2.33 -11.33
C VAL A 222 -17.02 1.90 -12.79
N TRP A 223 -16.52 0.70 -13.01
CA TRP A 223 -16.34 0.12 -14.33
C TRP A 223 -17.47 -0.84 -14.67
N GLU A 224 -17.70 -1.81 -13.79
CA GLU A 224 -18.72 -2.84 -13.95
C GLU A 224 -19.37 -3.17 -12.61
N THR A 225 -20.53 -3.81 -12.67
CA THR A 225 -21.19 -4.40 -11.51
C THR A 225 -21.55 -5.84 -11.84
N TRP A 226 -21.14 -6.78 -10.99
CA TRP A 226 -21.44 -8.20 -11.12
C TRP A 226 -22.32 -8.66 -9.97
N THR A 227 -22.81 -9.92 -10.05
CA THR A 227 -23.40 -10.60 -8.90
C THR A 227 -22.33 -10.87 -7.83
N GLN A 228 -22.70 -11.01 -6.57
CA GLN A 228 -21.77 -11.36 -5.50
C GLN A 228 -21.04 -12.68 -5.80
N ARG A 229 -21.74 -13.68 -6.31
CA ARG A 229 -21.17 -14.98 -6.68
C ARG A 229 -20.08 -14.85 -7.75
N GLU A 230 -20.30 -14.06 -8.79
CA GLU A 230 -19.30 -13.83 -9.84
C GLU A 230 -18.05 -13.14 -9.28
N GLY A 231 -18.24 -12.19 -8.37
CA GLY A 231 -17.13 -11.53 -7.67
C GLY A 231 -16.34 -12.49 -6.80
N GLU A 232 -17.01 -13.29 -5.99
CA GLU A 232 -16.35 -14.28 -5.12
C GLU A 232 -15.57 -15.33 -5.92
N GLN A 233 -16.12 -15.79 -7.04
CA GLN A 233 -15.44 -16.69 -7.97
C GLN A 233 -14.20 -16.02 -8.58
N PHE A 234 -14.29 -14.75 -8.95
CA PHE A 234 -13.17 -13.98 -9.46
C PHE A 234 -12.07 -13.85 -8.39
N LEU A 235 -12.42 -13.44 -7.17
CA LEU A 235 -11.48 -13.31 -6.06
C LEU A 235 -10.73 -14.62 -5.77
N ALA A 236 -11.46 -15.71 -5.71
CA ALA A 236 -10.91 -17.05 -5.46
C ALA A 236 -9.98 -17.50 -6.60
N SER A 237 -10.36 -17.24 -7.84
CA SER A 237 -9.57 -17.61 -9.01
C SER A 237 -8.30 -16.76 -9.11
N VAL A 238 -8.35 -15.44 -8.83
CA VAL A 238 -7.14 -14.60 -8.76
C VAL A 238 -6.19 -15.14 -7.70
N TYR A 239 -6.71 -15.54 -6.52
CA TYR A 239 -5.88 -16.10 -5.45
C TYR A 239 -5.19 -17.40 -5.89
N SER A 240 -5.94 -18.36 -6.47
CA SER A 240 -5.40 -19.66 -6.87
C SER A 240 -4.30 -19.56 -7.94
N HIS A 241 -4.34 -18.53 -8.79
CA HIS A 241 -3.35 -18.29 -9.84
C HIS A 241 -2.20 -17.37 -9.44
N SER A 242 -2.23 -16.84 -8.20
CA SER A 242 -1.18 -15.96 -7.68
C SER A 242 0.00 -16.75 -7.11
N ILE A 243 1.15 -16.11 -7.00
CA ILE A 243 2.35 -16.65 -6.33
C ILE A 243 2.60 -15.90 -5.02
N GLY A 244 3.31 -16.54 -4.07
CA GLY A 244 3.64 -15.95 -2.77
C GLY A 244 2.49 -15.97 -1.77
N GLN A 245 1.44 -16.75 -2.04
CA GLN A 245 0.30 -16.94 -1.15
C GLN A 245 0.68 -17.73 0.12
N SER A 246 0.01 -17.42 1.23
CA SER A 246 0.28 -18.06 2.54
C SER A 246 -0.24 -19.49 2.66
N GLY A 247 -1.08 -19.95 1.73
CA GLY A 247 -1.68 -21.29 1.72
C GLY A 247 -2.27 -21.68 0.37
N SER A 248 -2.61 -22.95 0.19
CA SER A 248 -3.20 -23.47 -1.06
C SER A 248 -4.64 -22.98 -1.32
N THR A 249 -5.33 -22.50 -0.29
CA THR A 249 -6.69 -21.97 -0.36
C THR A 249 -6.77 -20.65 0.38
N ALA A 250 -7.56 -19.70 -0.18
CA ALA A 250 -7.77 -18.40 0.45
C ALA A 250 -8.45 -18.54 1.82
N ASN A 251 -7.88 -17.87 2.83
CA ASN A 251 -8.54 -17.72 4.13
C ASN A 251 -9.25 -16.36 4.16
N TRP A 252 -10.57 -16.39 3.94
CA TRP A 252 -11.36 -15.15 3.84
C TRP A 252 -11.57 -14.42 5.18
N SER A 253 -11.08 -14.97 6.28
CA SER A 253 -11.17 -14.34 7.61
C SER A 253 -9.97 -13.46 7.93
N GLU A 254 -8.92 -13.49 7.14
CA GLU A 254 -7.66 -12.79 7.38
C GLU A 254 -7.20 -12.02 6.14
N PRO A 255 -6.50 -10.89 6.31
CA PRO A 255 -5.86 -10.20 5.20
C PRO A 255 -4.80 -11.10 4.55
N GLN A 256 -4.75 -11.11 3.22
CA GLN A 256 -3.80 -11.91 2.45
C GLN A 256 -3.21 -11.09 1.31
N ALA A 257 -1.96 -11.39 0.98
CA ALA A 257 -1.24 -10.77 -0.13
C ALA A 257 -0.65 -11.83 -1.05
N ALA A 258 -0.66 -11.57 -2.35
CA ALA A 258 0.01 -12.42 -3.34
C ALA A 258 0.25 -11.61 -4.62
N MET A 259 0.85 -12.24 -5.64
CA MET A 259 1.21 -11.57 -6.88
C MET A 259 0.85 -12.44 -8.10
N LEU A 260 0.24 -11.85 -9.11
CA LEU A 260 0.14 -12.44 -10.44
C LEU A 260 1.38 -12.05 -11.25
N THR A 261 2.02 -13.04 -11.88
CA THR A 261 3.17 -12.83 -12.76
C THR A 261 3.04 -13.67 -14.02
N SER A 262 3.64 -13.22 -15.11
CA SER A 262 3.70 -13.97 -16.37
C SER A 262 4.61 -15.20 -16.30
N ASP A 263 5.53 -15.24 -15.32
CA ASP A 263 6.56 -16.29 -15.20
C ASP A 263 6.10 -17.50 -14.37
N ALA A 264 4.86 -17.53 -13.95
CA ALA A 264 4.29 -18.71 -13.28
C ALA A 264 4.34 -19.89 -14.28
N LYS A 265 5.39 -20.71 -14.15
CA LYS A 265 5.61 -21.90 -14.99
C LYS A 265 4.53 -22.93 -14.70
N GLY A 266 3.53 -23.02 -15.56
CA GLY A 266 2.49 -24.04 -15.47
C GLY A 266 1.37 -23.79 -16.48
N ARG A 267 0.58 -24.85 -16.78
CA ARG A 267 -0.62 -24.76 -17.64
C ARG A 267 -1.70 -23.83 -17.08
N ASP A 268 -1.56 -23.41 -15.81
CA ASP A 268 -2.57 -22.69 -15.05
C ASP A 268 -2.21 -21.21 -14.84
N SER A 269 -1.19 -20.65 -15.51
CA SER A 269 -0.84 -19.23 -15.39
C SER A 269 -1.85 -18.32 -16.09
N ILE A 270 -2.16 -17.17 -15.48
CA ILE A 270 -2.92 -16.09 -16.11
C ILE A 270 -1.98 -15.30 -17.01
N ALA A 271 -2.30 -15.19 -18.30
CA ALA A 271 -1.57 -14.33 -19.21
C ALA A 271 -1.80 -12.86 -18.83
N LEU A 272 -0.74 -12.16 -18.46
CA LEU A 272 -0.84 -10.72 -18.20
C LEU A 272 -0.89 -9.96 -19.53
N PRO A 273 -1.65 -8.85 -19.60
CA PRO A 273 -1.68 -7.99 -20.79
C PRO A 273 -0.29 -7.42 -21.12
N LYS A 274 -0.05 -7.13 -22.40
CA LYS A 274 1.18 -6.48 -22.85
C LYS A 274 1.43 -5.19 -22.06
N GLY A 275 2.64 -5.03 -21.53
CA GLY A 275 3.04 -3.87 -20.75
C GLY A 275 2.78 -3.98 -19.23
N VAL A 276 2.21 -5.07 -18.74
CA VAL A 276 2.11 -5.37 -17.32
C VAL A 276 3.13 -6.45 -16.95
N ILE A 277 4.02 -6.13 -16.01
CA ILE A 277 5.05 -7.06 -15.51
C ILE A 277 4.44 -8.00 -14.48
N SER A 278 3.65 -7.45 -13.58
CA SER A 278 3.02 -8.17 -12.47
C SER A 278 1.81 -7.41 -11.94
N VAL A 279 0.96 -8.10 -11.19
CA VAL A 279 -0.16 -7.48 -10.47
C VAL A 279 -0.05 -7.87 -9.00
N ARG A 280 0.12 -6.86 -8.14
CA ARG A 280 0.13 -7.06 -6.69
C ARG A 280 -1.31 -7.10 -6.19
N CYS A 281 -1.68 -8.20 -5.55
CA CYS A 281 -3.03 -8.45 -5.08
C CYS A 281 -3.07 -8.44 -3.56
N GLN A 282 -4.06 -7.75 -2.99
CA GLN A 282 -4.30 -7.67 -1.56
C GLN A 282 -5.77 -7.98 -1.28
N TRP A 283 -6.04 -9.04 -0.54
CA TRP A 283 -7.38 -9.40 -0.08
C TRP A 283 -7.59 -8.96 1.36
N VAL A 284 -8.78 -8.45 1.65
CA VAL A 284 -9.18 -8.04 3.00
C VAL A 284 -10.64 -8.43 3.23
N PRO A 285 -10.97 -9.06 4.37
CA PRO A 285 -12.36 -9.26 4.76
C PRO A 285 -13.03 -7.92 5.04
N LEU A 286 -14.28 -7.77 4.61
CA LEU A 286 -15.12 -6.63 4.93
C LEU A 286 -16.14 -7.02 6.01
N ALA A 287 -16.75 -6.01 6.65
CA ALA A 287 -17.93 -6.22 7.47
C ALA A 287 -19.07 -6.88 6.67
N ASN A 288 -20.00 -7.56 7.35
CA ASN A 288 -21.13 -8.26 6.74
C ASN A 288 -20.71 -9.36 5.75
N GLU A 289 -19.67 -10.13 6.10
CA GLU A 289 -19.16 -11.25 5.27
C GLU A 289 -18.72 -10.85 3.86
N GLY A 290 -18.53 -9.54 3.64
CA GLY A 290 -18.04 -9.02 2.38
C GLY A 290 -16.55 -9.33 2.15
N ARG A 291 -16.14 -9.25 0.89
CA ARG A 291 -14.75 -9.50 0.45
C ARG A 291 -14.28 -8.38 -0.44
N TYR A 292 -13.05 -7.97 -0.24
CA TYR A 292 -12.44 -6.92 -1.02
C TYR A 292 -11.09 -7.36 -1.55
N LEU A 293 -10.82 -7.03 -2.81
CA LEU A 293 -9.57 -7.26 -3.49
C LEU A 293 -9.08 -5.94 -4.10
N ASP A 294 -7.88 -5.56 -3.75
CA ASP A 294 -7.10 -4.52 -4.44
C ASP A 294 -6.04 -5.17 -5.32
N MET A 295 -6.01 -4.78 -6.60
CA MET A 295 -5.08 -5.29 -7.59
C MET A 295 -4.30 -4.11 -8.18
N ARG A 296 -3.03 -3.93 -7.78
CA ARG A 296 -2.15 -2.90 -8.33
C ARG A 296 -1.40 -3.42 -9.53
N LEU A 297 -1.61 -2.78 -10.68
CA LEU A 297 -0.90 -3.10 -11.90
C LEU A 297 0.50 -2.48 -11.88
N GLN A 298 1.51 -3.31 -12.08
CA GLN A 298 2.90 -2.87 -12.23
C GLN A 298 3.26 -2.88 -13.71
N TYR A 299 3.33 -1.68 -14.25
CA TYR A 299 3.59 -1.50 -15.68
C TYR A 299 5.08 -1.54 -16.00
N ASP A 300 5.40 -2.14 -17.12
CA ASP A 300 6.69 -1.97 -17.76
C ASP A 300 6.92 -0.50 -18.15
N SER A 301 8.15 -0.08 -18.05
CA SER A 301 8.56 1.26 -18.41
C SER A 301 8.25 1.60 -19.88
N ALA A 302 8.36 0.62 -20.79
CA ALA A 302 8.01 0.80 -22.19
C ALA A 302 6.49 1.05 -22.40
N HIS A 303 5.64 0.48 -21.55
CA HIS A 303 4.20 0.76 -21.60
C HIS A 303 3.86 2.18 -21.15
N LEU A 304 4.52 2.65 -20.08
CA LEU A 304 4.27 4.00 -19.54
C LEU A 304 4.72 5.13 -20.48
N PHE A 305 5.78 4.91 -21.27
CA PHE A 305 6.42 5.94 -22.08
C PHE A 305 6.49 5.61 -23.59
N GLY A 306 5.88 4.49 -24.01
CA GLY A 306 5.91 3.99 -25.38
C GLY A 306 7.21 3.24 -25.73
N GLU A 307 7.32 2.76 -26.98
CA GLU A 307 8.50 2.03 -27.47
C GLU A 307 9.79 2.87 -27.44
N ASN A 308 9.65 4.19 -27.42
CA ASN A 308 10.74 5.16 -27.28
C ASN A 308 11.04 5.52 -25.80
N PHE A 309 10.75 4.65 -24.84
CA PHE A 309 10.98 4.88 -23.41
C PHE A 309 12.40 5.38 -23.10
N VAL A 310 13.39 4.95 -23.84
CA VAL A 310 14.79 5.45 -23.75
C VAL A 310 14.88 6.97 -23.88
N MET A 311 13.90 7.58 -24.55
CA MET A 311 13.81 9.01 -24.83
C MET A 311 12.80 9.74 -23.95
N ALA A 312 12.12 9.05 -22.99
CA ALA A 312 11.30 9.75 -22.01
C ALA A 312 12.20 10.67 -21.20
N ASP A 313 12.09 11.95 -21.45
CA ASP A 313 12.90 12.95 -20.82
C ASP A 313 12.21 13.48 -19.55
N VAL A 314 13.01 13.83 -18.55
CA VAL A 314 12.55 14.52 -17.36
C VAL A 314 11.77 15.79 -17.74
N ASP A 315 12.13 16.39 -18.89
CA ASP A 315 11.47 17.57 -19.46
C ASP A 315 9.98 17.37 -19.76
N SER A 316 9.56 16.14 -20.11
CA SER A 316 8.17 15.80 -20.39
C SER A 316 7.30 15.57 -19.15
N LEU A 317 7.89 15.48 -17.97
CA LEU A 317 7.17 15.17 -16.73
C LEU A 317 6.43 16.37 -16.12
N GLY A 318 6.74 17.59 -16.57
CA GLY A 318 6.07 18.81 -16.14
C GLY A 318 6.82 19.63 -15.10
N PHE A 319 8.12 19.44 -14.93
CA PHE A 319 8.97 20.35 -14.14
C PHE A 319 9.11 21.72 -14.83
N SER A 320 9.39 22.79 -14.06
CA SER A 320 9.74 24.08 -14.64
C SER A 320 11.15 24.05 -15.23
N GLN A 321 11.47 25.01 -16.10
CA GLN A 321 12.82 25.11 -16.69
C GLN A 321 13.91 25.31 -15.64
N GLU A 322 13.62 26.06 -14.58
CA GLU A 322 14.55 26.26 -13.45
C GLU A 322 14.76 24.94 -12.69
N GLN A 323 13.69 24.20 -12.41
CA GLN A 323 13.77 22.90 -11.75
C GLN A 323 14.54 21.87 -12.60
N LEU A 324 14.35 21.88 -13.92
CA LEU A 324 15.08 21.00 -14.84
C LEU A 324 16.60 21.24 -14.79
N LYS A 325 17.03 22.51 -14.68
CA LYS A 325 18.45 22.86 -14.50
C LYS A 325 19.01 22.28 -13.20
N VAL A 326 18.25 22.38 -12.09
CA VAL A 326 18.65 21.81 -10.80
C VAL A 326 18.71 20.28 -10.88
N ILE A 327 17.72 19.63 -11.49
CA ILE A 327 17.71 18.16 -11.69
C ILE A 327 18.90 17.73 -12.56
N GLN A 328 19.24 18.49 -13.59
CA GLN A 328 20.41 18.24 -14.42
C GLN A 328 21.72 18.36 -13.62
N SER A 329 21.86 19.40 -12.80
CA SER A 329 23.00 19.57 -11.88
C SER A 329 23.11 18.39 -10.93
N LEU A 330 22.02 18.02 -10.27
CA LEU A 330 21.96 16.87 -9.35
C LEU A 330 22.32 15.55 -10.04
N ARG A 331 21.91 15.35 -11.31
CA ARG A 331 22.21 14.14 -12.08
C ARG A 331 23.71 14.06 -12.42
N ASN A 332 24.34 15.18 -12.68
CA ASN A 332 25.76 15.27 -13.06
C ASN A 332 26.70 15.35 -11.83
N ALA A 333 26.19 15.71 -10.68
CA ALA A 333 27.00 15.84 -9.47
C ALA A 333 27.60 14.50 -9.03
N PRO A 334 28.88 14.47 -8.62
CA PRO A 334 29.51 13.26 -8.13
C PRO A 334 28.93 12.86 -6.77
N GLY A 335 28.69 11.57 -6.54
CA GLY A 335 28.30 11.02 -5.24
C GLY A 335 27.08 11.67 -4.58
N GLY A 336 26.83 11.29 -3.34
CA GLY A 336 25.73 11.79 -2.50
C GLY A 336 24.34 11.24 -2.84
N MET A 337 23.35 11.60 -2.03
CA MET A 337 21.97 11.12 -2.17
C MET A 337 21.07 12.14 -2.88
N ARG A 338 20.19 11.63 -3.73
CA ARG A 338 19.04 12.34 -4.34
C ARG A 338 17.79 11.65 -3.83
N ILE A 339 17.02 12.35 -3.00
CA ILE A 339 15.86 11.81 -2.30
C ILE A 339 14.59 12.35 -2.93
N PHE A 340 13.80 11.47 -3.57
CA PHE A 340 12.52 11.79 -4.19
C PHE A 340 11.39 11.49 -3.21
N SER A 341 10.76 12.53 -2.70
CA SER A 341 9.78 12.46 -1.64
C SER A 341 8.37 12.82 -2.09
N GLY A 342 7.40 12.57 -1.26
CA GLY A 342 5.99 12.88 -1.46
C GLY A 342 5.07 11.76 -0.97
N PRO A 343 3.75 11.96 -0.97
CA PRO A 343 2.78 10.93 -0.60
C PRO A 343 2.85 9.67 -1.48
N VAL A 344 2.12 8.64 -1.10
CA VAL A 344 2.00 7.40 -1.90
C VAL A 344 1.31 7.70 -3.23
N ASN A 345 1.67 6.99 -4.30
CA ASN A 345 1.11 7.13 -5.66
C ASN A 345 1.33 8.49 -6.34
N GLN A 346 2.31 9.26 -5.89
CA GLN A 346 2.67 10.56 -6.48
C GLN A 346 3.81 10.50 -7.51
N GLY A 347 4.04 9.34 -8.11
CA GLY A 347 4.96 9.16 -9.24
C GLY A 347 6.45 9.25 -8.90
N LYS A 348 6.84 9.20 -7.62
CA LYS A 348 8.25 9.31 -7.16
C LYS A 348 9.19 8.35 -7.88
N THR A 349 8.85 7.07 -7.84
CA THR A 349 9.66 6.00 -8.46
C THR A 349 9.74 6.17 -9.99
N THR A 350 8.66 6.60 -10.62
CA THR A 350 8.63 6.90 -12.05
C THR A 350 9.59 8.03 -12.41
N THR A 351 9.54 9.16 -11.69
CA THR A 351 10.44 10.30 -11.90
C THR A 351 11.89 9.91 -11.70
N LEU A 352 12.17 9.15 -10.63
CA LEU A 352 13.50 8.67 -10.31
C LEU A 352 14.04 7.76 -11.43
N ARG A 353 13.23 6.83 -11.95
CA ARG A 353 13.63 5.95 -13.05
C ARG A 353 13.88 6.71 -14.35
N VAL A 354 13.05 7.70 -14.68
CA VAL A 354 13.27 8.57 -15.84
C VAL A 354 14.60 9.33 -15.71
N ALA A 355 14.88 9.88 -14.51
CA ALA A 355 16.17 10.54 -14.26
C ALA A 355 17.36 9.58 -14.38
N LEU A 356 17.24 8.35 -13.91
CA LEU A 356 18.27 7.32 -14.05
C LEU A 356 18.44 6.87 -15.50
N ASN A 357 17.37 6.64 -16.25
CA ASN A 357 17.46 6.30 -17.68
C ASN A 357 18.21 7.38 -18.45
N ARG A 358 17.90 8.66 -18.18
CA ARG A 358 18.63 9.78 -18.78
C ARG A 358 20.11 9.75 -18.38
N ARG A 359 20.43 9.48 -17.10
CA ARG A 359 21.82 9.35 -16.64
C ARG A 359 22.57 8.23 -17.35
N MET A 360 21.95 7.05 -17.45
CA MET A 360 22.54 5.90 -18.15
C MET A 360 22.76 6.19 -19.63
N SER A 361 21.82 6.84 -20.29
CA SER A 361 21.96 7.27 -21.68
C SER A 361 23.08 8.29 -21.88
N GLU A 362 23.17 9.32 -21.05
CA GLU A 362 24.22 10.37 -21.11
C GLU A 362 25.63 9.80 -20.90
N THR A 363 25.75 8.70 -20.19
CA THR A 363 27.03 8.01 -19.94
C THR A 363 27.28 6.83 -20.89
N ASN A 364 26.47 6.69 -21.95
CA ASN A 364 26.55 5.56 -22.89
C ASN A 364 26.57 4.19 -22.18
N MET A 365 25.77 4.03 -21.11
CA MET A 365 25.69 2.80 -20.29
C MET A 365 27.02 2.36 -19.65
N GLN A 366 27.96 3.28 -19.46
CA GLN A 366 29.28 2.97 -18.89
C GLN A 366 29.28 2.88 -17.36
N LEU A 367 28.19 3.26 -16.69
CA LEU A 367 28.07 3.17 -15.25
C LEU A 367 27.49 1.82 -14.81
N ASN A 368 28.03 1.27 -13.73
CA ASN A 368 27.45 0.13 -13.05
C ASN A 368 26.30 0.60 -12.16
N CYS A 369 25.07 0.54 -12.67
CA CYS A 369 23.86 0.93 -11.95
C CYS A 369 23.20 -0.29 -11.33
N LEU A 370 23.04 -0.29 -10.01
CA LEU A 370 22.28 -1.30 -9.27
C LEU A 370 20.95 -0.72 -8.80
N MET A 371 19.87 -1.47 -8.97
CA MET A 371 18.55 -1.17 -8.43
C MET A 371 18.19 -2.20 -7.36
N ILE A 372 17.95 -1.76 -6.14
CA ILE A 372 17.62 -2.62 -4.99
C ILE A 372 16.21 -2.26 -4.53
N GLU A 373 15.27 -3.15 -4.79
CA GLU A 373 13.83 -2.92 -4.55
C GLU A 373 13.17 -4.13 -3.90
N ASP A 374 12.15 -3.90 -3.10
CA ASP A 374 11.31 -4.95 -2.52
C ASP A 374 9.83 -4.55 -2.49
N PRO A 375 8.99 -5.09 -3.39
CA PRO A 375 9.37 -5.91 -4.56
C PRO A 375 9.98 -5.08 -5.69
N PRO A 376 10.70 -5.72 -6.64
CA PRO A 376 11.13 -5.07 -7.87
C PRO A 376 9.92 -4.58 -8.68
N GLU A 377 9.99 -3.34 -9.13
CA GLU A 377 9.03 -2.75 -10.07
C GLU A 377 9.71 -2.58 -11.45
N GLY A 378 9.22 -1.72 -12.33
CA GLY A 378 9.78 -1.53 -13.67
C GLY A 378 11.28 -1.22 -13.71
N GLY A 379 11.99 -1.63 -14.78
CA GLY A 379 13.43 -1.53 -14.93
C GLY A 379 13.95 -0.16 -15.41
N VAL A 380 15.27 0.00 -15.32
CA VAL A 380 16.06 1.07 -15.96
C VAL A 380 17.00 0.40 -16.95
N ILE A 381 17.14 0.95 -18.16
CA ILE A 381 17.96 0.36 -19.21
C ILE A 381 19.43 0.32 -18.78
N GLY A 382 20.06 -0.85 -18.91
CA GLY A 382 21.44 -1.08 -18.50
C GLY A 382 21.66 -1.21 -16.99
N ALA A 383 20.65 -1.02 -16.15
CA ALA A 383 20.74 -1.25 -14.73
C ALA A 383 20.53 -2.75 -14.38
N ARG A 384 21.15 -3.18 -13.29
CA ARG A 384 20.99 -4.51 -12.70
C ARG A 384 19.98 -4.43 -11.57
N GLN A 385 18.81 -5.00 -11.78
CA GLN A 385 17.74 -5.01 -10.80
C GLN A 385 17.90 -6.20 -9.85
N ILE A 386 17.99 -5.92 -8.56
CA ILE A 386 18.15 -6.89 -7.50
C ILE A 386 16.96 -6.72 -6.55
N GLY A 387 16.23 -7.78 -6.31
CA GLY A 387 15.05 -7.74 -5.45
C GLY A 387 14.89 -9.00 -4.63
N VAL A 388 14.04 -8.92 -3.60
CA VAL A 388 13.64 -10.10 -2.84
C VAL A 388 12.62 -10.87 -3.66
N SER A 389 12.87 -12.17 -3.87
CA SER A 389 11.93 -13.02 -4.59
C SER A 389 10.55 -13.07 -3.90
N ALA A 390 9.48 -13.03 -4.70
CA ALA A 390 8.12 -13.17 -4.21
C ALA A 390 7.88 -14.49 -3.43
N SER A 391 8.71 -15.51 -3.68
CA SER A 391 8.65 -16.80 -2.97
C SER A 391 9.23 -16.77 -1.56
N VAL A 392 9.92 -15.69 -1.16
CA VAL A 392 10.48 -15.56 0.20
C VAL A 392 9.36 -15.18 1.17
N LYS A 393 9.21 -15.98 2.25
CA LYS A 393 8.23 -15.71 3.31
C LYS A 393 8.51 -14.36 4.00
N ASP A 394 7.47 -13.67 4.42
CA ASP A 394 7.56 -12.32 5.00
C ASP A 394 8.55 -12.25 6.19
N GLU A 395 8.59 -13.26 7.03
CA GLU A 395 9.52 -13.36 8.16
C GLU A 395 11.01 -13.35 7.76
N GLN A 396 11.32 -13.78 6.53
CA GLN A 396 12.67 -13.84 5.99
C GLN A 396 13.00 -12.69 5.03
N ARG A 397 11.99 -11.98 4.54
CA ARG A 397 12.17 -10.90 3.54
C ARG A 397 13.11 -9.82 4.02
N GLU A 398 12.91 -9.32 5.24
CA GLU A 398 13.75 -8.25 5.81
C GLU A 398 15.22 -8.70 5.92
N LYS A 399 15.47 -9.93 6.39
CA LYS A 399 16.82 -10.48 6.48
C LYS A 399 17.48 -10.61 5.11
N THR A 400 16.75 -11.15 4.15
CA THR A 400 17.23 -11.29 2.76
C THR A 400 17.53 -9.93 2.15
N PHE A 401 16.69 -8.92 2.37
CA PHE A 401 16.91 -7.57 1.88
C PHE A 401 18.18 -6.94 2.47
N VAL A 402 18.42 -7.12 3.76
CA VAL A 402 19.66 -6.67 4.43
C VAL A 402 20.91 -7.38 3.87
N GLU A 403 20.82 -8.66 3.56
CA GLU A 403 21.92 -9.40 2.93
C GLU A 403 22.21 -8.89 1.52
N ILE A 404 21.17 -8.64 0.72
CA ILE A 404 21.29 -8.02 -0.61
C ILE A 404 22.02 -6.68 -0.50
N MET A 405 21.62 -5.81 0.43
CA MET A 405 22.29 -4.53 0.65
C MET A 405 23.78 -4.70 1.00
N ARG A 406 24.12 -5.68 1.85
CA ARG A 406 25.53 -5.97 2.18
C ARG A 406 26.34 -6.46 0.98
N CYS A 407 25.75 -7.29 0.15
CA CYS A 407 26.38 -7.77 -1.08
C CYS A 407 26.59 -6.64 -2.07
N ALA A 408 25.63 -5.72 -2.22
CA ALA A 408 25.68 -4.62 -3.16
C ALA A 408 26.90 -3.69 -2.96
N LEU A 409 27.37 -3.51 -1.72
CA LEU A 409 28.61 -2.75 -1.44
C LEU A 409 29.86 -3.35 -2.10
N ARG A 410 29.83 -4.64 -2.47
CA ARG A 410 30.96 -5.38 -3.06
C ARG A 410 30.84 -5.58 -4.56
N LEU A 411 29.73 -5.11 -5.15
CA LEU A 411 29.46 -5.25 -6.59
C LEU A 411 30.00 -4.07 -7.42
N ASP A 412 30.84 -3.24 -6.82
CA ASP A 412 31.46 -2.06 -7.45
C ASP A 412 30.45 -1.15 -8.19
N PRO A 413 29.40 -0.66 -7.49
CA PRO A 413 28.42 0.22 -8.11
C PRO A 413 28.92 1.66 -8.21
N ASP A 414 28.64 2.31 -9.34
CA ASP A 414 28.78 3.74 -9.51
C ASP A 414 27.50 4.46 -9.06
N VAL A 415 26.36 3.87 -9.40
CA VAL A 415 25.02 4.38 -9.11
C VAL A 415 24.19 3.29 -8.41
N VAL A 416 23.53 3.64 -7.32
CA VAL A 416 22.61 2.74 -6.62
C VAL A 416 21.25 3.41 -6.49
N MET A 417 20.23 2.78 -7.03
CA MET A 417 18.85 3.06 -6.70
C MET A 417 18.43 2.17 -5.54
N LEU A 418 18.06 2.78 -4.43
CA LEU A 418 17.44 2.11 -3.30
C LEU A 418 15.96 2.48 -3.30
N GLY A 419 15.07 1.49 -3.39
CA GLY A 419 13.65 1.72 -3.61
C GLY A 419 13.05 2.75 -2.65
N GLU A 420 13.32 2.61 -1.34
CA GLU A 420 12.77 3.51 -0.32
C GLU A 420 13.61 3.48 0.97
N ILE A 421 13.74 4.64 1.62
CA ILE A 421 14.26 4.72 2.99
C ILE A 421 13.08 4.67 3.98
N ARG A 422 12.85 3.49 4.57
CA ARG A 422 11.77 3.24 5.54
C ARG A 422 12.24 3.29 6.99
N ASP A 423 13.45 2.79 7.23
CA ASP A 423 14.01 2.52 8.55
C ASP A 423 15.48 2.90 8.64
N MET A 424 16.03 2.75 9.85
CA MET A 424 17.43 3.08 10.14
C MET A 424 18.41 2.21 9.34
N GLN A 425 18.08 0.95 9.03
CA GLN A 425 19.00 0.06 8.33
C GLN A 425 19.19 0.50 6.88
N THR A 426 18.08 0.76 6.19
CA THR A 426 18.10 1.28 4.81
C THR A 426 18.72 2.68 4.74
N ALA A 427 18.46 3.55 5.73
CA ALA A 427 19.10 4.85 5.82
C ALA A 427 20.62 4.73 5.98
N LYS A 428 21.10 3.93 6.95
CA LYS A 428 22.54 3.69 7.16
C LYS A 428 23.22 3.13 5.92
N PHE A 429 22.55 2.25 5.19
CA PHE A 429 23.08 1.71 3.95
C PHE A 429 23.23 2.79 2.88
N ALA A 430 22.20 3.62 2.67
CA ALA A 430 22.24 4.74 1.72
C ALA A 430 23.38 5.72 2.04
N PHE A 431 23.52 6.08 3.32
CA PHE A 431 24.61 6.96 3.76
C PHE A 431 26.00 6.35 3.56
N ARG A 432 26.17 5.05 3.82
CA ARG A 432 27.45 4.35 3.55
C ARG A 432 27.84 4.40 2.07
N LEU A 433 26.88 4.22 1.18
CA LEU A 433 27.11 4.37 -0.26
C LEU A 433 27.51 5.80 -0.62
N ALA A 434 26.79 6.81 -0.10
CA ALA A 434 27.08 8.22 -0.33
C ALA A 434 28.47 8.62 0.19
N LEU A 435 28.84 8.18 1.40
CA LEU A 435 30.17 8.39 2.02
C LEU A 435 31.31 7.81 1.18
N THR A 436 31.06 6.75 0.44
CA THR A 436 32.06 6.12 -0.43
C THR A 436 32.04 6.69 -1.86
N GLY A 437 31.37 7.84 -2.07
CA GLY A 437 31.38 8.57 -3.32
C GLY A 437 30.39 8.08 -4.39
N ARG A 438 29.50 7.11 -4.07
CA ARG A 438 28.49 6.62 -5.01
C ARG A 438 27.36 7.59 -5.17
N GLN A 439 26.76 7.62 -6.35
CA GLN A 439 25.48 8.30 -6.57
C GLN A 439 24.34 7.43 -6.01
N VAL A 440 23.57 7.92 -5.06
CA VAL A 440 22.45 7.20 -4.45
C VAL A 440 21.16 7.90 -4.83
N TYR A 441 20.22 7.14 -5.42
CA TYR A 441 18.87 7.58 -5.72
C TYR A 441 17.90 6.78 -4.88
N THR A 442 16.99 7.46 -4.18
CA THR A 442 16.04 6.79 -3.29
C THR A 442 14.74 7.56 -3.18
N THR A 443 13.70 6.89 -2.65
CA THR A 443 12.46 7.57 -2.34
C THR A 443 12.26 7.72 -0.84
N GLY A 444 11.42 8.70 -0.46
CA GLY A 444 11.03 8.96 0.92
C GLY A 444 9.59 9.45 1.04
N HIS A 445 9.13 9.61 2.28
CA HIS A 445 7.79 10.11 2.57
C HIS A 445 7.88 11.36 3.45
N VAL A 446 7.91 12.52 2.82
CA VAL A 446 7.77 13.84 3.45
C VAL A 446 6.82 14.70 2.62
N TYR A 447 6.30 15.76 3.23
CA TYR A 447 5.34 16.67 2.58
C TYR A 447 5.99 17.91 1.96
N SER A 448 7.24 18.21 2.30
CA SER A 448 8.06 19.30 1.75
C SER A 448 9.50 18.84 1.61
N ALA A 449 10.21 19.34 0.62
CA ALA A 449 11.61 19.03 0.41
C ALA A 449 12.48 19.44 1.61
N LEU A 450 12.23 20.60 2.21
CA LEU A 450 12.95 21.10 3.40
C LEU A 450 12.76 20.23 4.64
N ALA A 451 11.70 19.40 4.70
CA ALA A 451 11.45 18.47 5.81
C ALA A 451 12.29 17.19 5.73
N THR A 452 13.00 16.95 4.63
CA THR A 452 13.77 15.72 4.41
C THR A 452 14.84 15.48 5.48
N PRO A 453 15.70 16.46 5.88
CA PRO A 453 16.69 16.24 6.92
C PRO A 453 16.08 15.87 8.27
N LYS A 454 15.00 16.55 8.67
CA LYS A 454 14.29 16.21 9.90
C LYS A 454 13.78 14.77 9.88
N ARG A 455 13.20 14.32 8.77
CA ARG A 455 12.73 12.94 8.62
C ARG A 455 13.84 11.91 8.76
N LEU A 456 15.01 12.17 8.18
CA LEU A 456 16.17 11.29 8.32
C LEU A 456 16.66 11.21 9.78
N ARG A 457 16.60 12.30 10.51
CA ARG A 457 16.88 12.32 11.94
C ARG A 457 15.86 11.52 12.75
N ASP A 458 14.57 11.66 12.44
CA ASP A 458 13.50 10.92 13.10
C ASP A 458 13.65 9.40 12.90
N ILE A 459 14.25 8.98 11.79
CA ILE A 459 14.62 7.57 11.52
C ILE A 459 15.83 7.13 12.36
N GLY A 460 16.58 8.05 12.99
CA GLY A 460 17.72 7.78 13.84
C GLY A 460 19.09 7.98 13.18
N MET A 461 19.16 8.76 12.10
CA MET A 461 20.43 9.09 11.47
C MET A 461 21.18 10.15 12.25
N GLU A 462 22.50 10.04 12.22
CA GLU A 462 23.42 10.97 12.91
C GLU A 462 23.29 12.40 12.36
N HIS A 463 23.28 13.36 13.27
CA HIS A 463 23.08 14.77 12.98
C HIS A 463 24.04 15.31 11.91
N TYR A 464 25.34 15.05 12.07
CA TYR A 464 26.39 15.51 11.16
C TYR A 464 26.29 14.93 9.74
N MET A 465 25.73 13.72 9.59
CA MET A 465 25.52 13.11 8.27
C MET A 465 24.34 13.74 7.54
N VAL A 466 23.25 13.99 8.26
CA VAL A 466 21.98 14.44 7.68
C VAL A 466 22.09 15.86 7.14
N TYR A 467 22.88 16.72 7.78
CA TYR A 467 23.07 18.12 7.37
C TYR A 467 24.34 18.36 6.54
N ASP A 468 25.01 17.29 6.11
CA ASP A 468 26.10 17.39 5.15
C ASP A 468 25.55 17.47 3.72
N HIS A 469 25.72 18.62 3.07
CA HIS A 469 25.26 18.87 1.69
C HIS A 469 25.98 18.02 0.64
N HIS A 470 27.11 17.40 0.95
CA HIS A 470 27.76 16.43 0.07
C HIS A 470 27.11 15.05 0.17
N LEU A 471 26.54 14.70 1.33
CA LEU A 471 25.85 13.43 1.55
C LEU A 471 24.38 13.51 1.16
N VAL A 472 23.63 14.50 1.62
CA VAL A 472 22.25 14.77 1.21
C VAL A 472 22.26 15.88 0.17
N ARG A 473 22.55 15.52 -1.06
CA ARG A 473 22.79 16.49 -2.14
C ARG A 473 21.53 17.03 -2.77
N GLY A 474 20.52 16.20 -2.95
CA GLY A 474 19.28 16.58 -3.62
C GLY A 474 18.06 16.20 -2.81
N MET A 475 17.14 17.15 -2.63
CA MET A 475 15.86 16.96 -1.98
C MET A 475 14.76 17.36 -2.94
N ILE A 476 14.00 16.38 -3.42
CA ILE A 476 12.89 16.57 -4.33
C ILE A 476 11.61 16.14 -3.62
N CYS A 477 10.60 17.00 -3.56
CA CYS A 477 9.29 16.63 -3.07
C CYS A 477 8.25 16.89 -4.16
N GLN A 478 7.43 15.91 -4.49
CA GLN A 478 6.51 16.00 -5.62
C GLN A 478 5.10 15.51 -5.30
N ARG A 479 4.15 16.06 -6.08
CA ARG A 479 2.78 15.57 -6.20
C ARG A 479 2.39 15.51 -7.68
N LEU A 480 1.36 14.74 -7.98
CA LEU A 480 0.76 14.66 -9.31
C LEU A 480 -0.56 15.42 -9.31
N LEU A 481 -0.66 16.42 -10.14
CA LEU A 481 -1.89 17.15 -10.41
C LEU A 481 -2.59 16.55 -11.63
N ARG A 482 -3.91 16.55 -11.63
CA ARG A 482 -4.71 16.12 -12.79
C ARG A 482 -4.58 17.14 -13.92
N GLY A 483 -4.13 16.68 -15.07
CA GLY A 483 -4.07 17.50 -16.27
C GLY A 483 -5.49 17.87 -16.74
N MET A 484 -5.64 19.09 -17.20
CA MET A 484 -6.89 19.56 -17.78
C MET A 484 -6.92 19.24 -19.28
N CYS A 485 -8.09 18.86 -19.78
CA CYS A 485 -8.26 18.59 -21.20
C CYS A 485 -8.13 19.87 -22.04
N PRO A 486 -7.16 19.97 -22.96
CA PRO A 486 -6.97 21.18 -23.75
C PRO A 486 -8.13 21.44 -24.74
N GLU A 487 -8.89 20.40 -25.11
CA GLU A 487 -9.95 20.47 -26.11
C GLU A 487 -11.25 21.08 -25.58
N CYS A 488 -11.56 20.88 -24.30
CA CYS A 488 -12.86 21.28 -23.75
C CYS A 488 -12.77 22.11 -22.46
N ARG A 489 -11.58 22.53 -22.05
CA ARG A 489 -11.42 23.43 -20.90
C ARG A 489 -12.16 24.75 -21.14
N VAL A 490 -12.74 25.30 -20.10
CA VAL A 490 -13.53 26.52 -20.14
C VAL A 490 -12.72 27.68 -19.55
N PRO A 491 -12.62 28.84 -20.23
CA PRO A 491 -11.99 30.02 -19.63
C PRO A 491 -12.65 30.36 -18.29
N MET A 492 -11.85 30.71 -17.30
CA MET A 492 -12.37 31.01 -15.97
C MET A 492 -13.35 32.20 -15.98
N ALA A 493 -13.11 33.18 -16.87
CA ALA A 493 -13.99 34.33 -17.03
C ALA A 493 -15.40 33.97 -17.60
N ASP A 494 -15.47 32.90 -18.40
CA ASP A 494 -16.69 32.45 -19.07
C ASP A 494 -17.33 31.23 -18.37
N ALA A 495 -16.74 30.77 -17.26
CA ALA A 495 -17.29 29.64 -16.55
C ALA A 495 -18.69 29.96 -16.04
N PRO A 496 -19.70 29.17 -16.41
CA PRO A 496 -21.09 29.49 -16.15
C PRO A 496 -21.35 29.68 -14.67
N GLY A 497 -22.29 30.56 -14.31
CA GLY A 497 -22.72 30.83 -12.95
C GLY A 497 -23.25 29.61 -12.17
N GLU A 498 -23.31 28.46 -12.82
CA GLU A 498 -23.60 27.13 -12.23
C GLU A 498 -22.60 26.68 -11.15
N LEU A 499 -21.38 27.20 -11.16
CA LEU A 499 -20.44 26.98 -10.06
C LEU A 499 -20.75 27.84 -8.82
N GLY A 500 -21.72 28.78 -8.96
CA GLY A 500 -22.29 29.54 -7.85
C GLY A 500 -21.29 30.33 -7.00
N PRO A 501 -21.57 30.50 -5.71
CA PRO A 501 -20.70 31.21 -4.77
C PRO A 501 -19.27 30.62 -4.71
N THR A 502 -19.15 29.29 -4.82
CA THR A 502 -17.87 28.56 -4.78
C THR A 502 -16.91 29.00 -5.89
N TYR A 503 -17.45 29.38 -7.05
CA TYR A 503 -16.63 29.87 -8.16
C TYR A 503 -16.02 31.25 -7.89
N LYS A 504 -16.82 32.18 -7.33
CA LYS A 504 -16.33 33.51 -6.98
C LYS A 504 -15.19 33.44 -5.96
N ASP A 505 -15.35 32.60 -4.96
CA ASP A 505 -14.31 32.40 -3.94
C ASP A 505 -13.05 31.75 -4.53
N LEU A 506 -13.20 30.78 -5.44
CA LEU A 506 -12.07 30.20 -6.14
C LEU A 506 -11.32 31.24 -6.97
N ALA A 507 -12.04 32.08 -7.71
CA ALA A 507 -11.45 33.16 -8.51
C ALA A 507 -10.68 34.17 -7.63
N ARG A 508 -11.24 34.52 -6.47
CA ARG A 508 -10.57 35.38 -5.47
C ARG A 508 -9.27 34.75 -4.99
N ARG A 509 -9.27 33.46 -4.64
CA ARG A 509 -8.07 32.75 -4.20
C ARG A 509 -7.02 32.63 -5.29
N VAL A 510 -7.41 32.33 -6.52
CA VAL A 510 -6.49 32.27 -7.68
C VAL A 510 -5.84 33.65 -7.91
N ARG A 511 -6.66 34.73 -7.96
CA ARG A 511 -6.18 36.09 -8.14
C ARG A 511 -5.19 36.48 -7.05
N ALA A 512 -5.55 36.27 -5.79
CA ALA A 512 -4.70 36.62 -4.66
C ALA A 512 -3.41 35.78 -4.66
N GLY A 513 -3.51 34.46 -4.88
CA GLY A 513 -2.34 33.58 -4.94
C GLY A 513 -1.36 33.97 -6.03
N LEU A 514 -1.83 34.28 -7.24
CA LEU A 514 -0.99 34.73 -8.36
C LEU A 514 -0.37 36.09 -8.09
N ALA A 515 -1.13 37.06 -7.56
CA ALA A 515 -0.60 38.39 -7.22
C ALA A 515 0.51 38.30 -6.15
N ILE A 516 0.31 37.48 -5.11
CA ILE A 516 1.32 37.23 -4.07
C ILE A 516 2.56 36.55 -4.66
N MET A 517 2.37 35.52 -5.46
CA MET A 517 3.47 34.80 -6.11
C MET A 517 4.31 35.74 -6.98
N ASP A 518 3.68 36.58 -7.83
CA ASP A 518 4.34 37.49 -8.72
C ASP A 518 5.09 38.58 -7.94
N ALA A 519 4.50 39.10 -6.85
CA ALA A 519 5.14 40.07 -5.95
C ALA A 519 6.39 39.49 -5.24
N MET A 520 6.32 38.22 -4.84
CA MET A 520 7.45 37.51 -4.23
C MET A 520 8.59 37.23 -5.21
N ARG A 521 8.25 36.93 -6.46
CA ARG A 521 9.23 36.66 -7.53
C ARG A 521 9.82 37.89 -8.16
N SER A 522 9.16 39.05 -8.06
CA SER A 522 9.71 40.31 -8.55
C SER A 522 10.94 40.71 -7.71
N LYS A 523 12.10 40.69 -8.35
CA LYS A 523 13.45 40.78 -7.78
C LYS A 523 13.61 41.92 -6.77
N SER A 524 13.64 41.64 -5.51
CA SER A 524 14.42 42.39 -4.50
C SER A 524 14.33 41.69 -3.13
N GLY A 525 15.46 41.25 -2.63
CA GLY A 525 15.85 41.03 -1.24
C GLY A 525 14.84 40.41 -0.28
N GLY A 526 15.21 39.26 0.28
CA GLY A 526 14.46 38.46 1.21
C GLY A 526 13.61 39.23 2.22
N GLY A 527 12.40 38.76 2.41
CA GLY A 527 11.42 39.27 3.35
C GLY A 527 9.99 38.93 2.87
N LYS A 528 9.01 39.23 3.72
CA LYS A 528 7.59 39.22 3.33
C LYS A 528 7.42 39.93 1.98
N PRO A 529 6.48 39.46 1.12
CA PRO A 529 6.22 40.15 -0.14
C PRO A 529 6.03 41.63 0.20
N PRO A 530 6.76 42.52 -0.45
CA PRO A 530 6.42 43.92 -0.32
C PRO A 530 5.03 44.02 -0.96
N MET A 531 3.99 44.06 -0.12
CA MET A 531 2.61 44.25 -0.56
C MET A 531 2.47 45.54 -1.41
N GLU A 532 3.47 46.42 -1.38
CA GLU A 532 3.65 47.58 -2.27
C GLU A 532 3.86 47.19 -3.74
N ARG A 533 4.18 45.93 -4.05
CA ARG A 533 4.48 45.44 -5.40
C ARG A 533 3.38 44.53 -6.00
N LEU A 534 2.25 44.42 -5.33
CA LEU A 534 1.11 43.71 -5.91
C LEU A 534 0.71 44.39 -7.21
N SER A 535 0.58 43.59 -8.25
CA SER A 535 0.03 43.99 -9.54
C SER A 535 -1.12 43.05 -9.92
N GLU A 536 -2.03 43.53 -10.77
CA GLU A 536 -3.12 42.71 -11.27
C GLU A 536 -2.57 41.53 -12.06
N PRO A 537 -2.86 40.28 -11.68
CA PRO A 537 -2.37 39.11 -12.41
C PRO A 537 -3.14 38.93 -13.72
N ASP A 538 -2.45 38.40 -14.73
CA ASP A 538 -3.10 38.01 -15.99
C ASP A 538 -3.86 36.69 -15.82
N LEU A 539 -5.19 36.76 -15.90
CA LEU A 539 -6.09 35.61 -15.78
C LEU A 539 -6.59 35.06 -17.12
N ARG A 540 -6.18 35.62 -18.26
CA ARG A 540 -6.69 35.25 -19.60
C ARG A 540 -6.46 33.77 -19.93
N ASN A 541 -5.41 33.17 -19.42
CA ASN A 541 -5.06 31.76 -19.63
C ASN A 541 -5.44 30.86 -18.45
N VAL A 542 -6.20 31.36 -17.49
CA VAL A 542 -6.73 30.53 -16.41
C VAL A 542 -8.03 29.89 -16.87
N PHE A 543 -8.09 28.56 -16.79
CA PHE A 543 -9.22 27.73 -17.21
C PHE A 543 -9.70 26.85 -16.08
N VAL A 544 -10.93 26.37 -16.19
CA VAL A 544 -11.51 25.32 -15.33
C VAL A 544 -11.83 24.10 -16.18
N ALA A 545 -11.82 22.93 -15.52
CA ALA A 545 -12.17 21.68 -16.19
C ALA A 545 -13.68 21.67 -16.51
N ASN A 546 -14.03 21.33 -17.73
CA ASN A 546 -15.44 21.14 -18.14
C ASN A 546 -16.03 19.93 -17.40
N PRO A 547 -17.07 20.09 -16.57
CA PRO A 547 -17.65 18.99 -15.81
C PRO A 547 -18.29 17.90 -16.69
N ASP A 548 -18.78 18.26 -17.87
CA ASP A 548 -19.37 17.31 -18.83
C ASP A 548 -18.30 16.56 -19.63
N GLY A 549 -17.13 17.17 -19.78
CA GLY A 549 -16.03 16.60 -20.55
C GLY A 549 -16.26 16.62 -22.07
N CYS A 550 -15.51 15.80 -22.79
CA CYS A 550 -15.63 15.59 -24.23
C CYS A 550 -15.20 14.15 -24.59
N PRO A 551 -15.36 13.69 -25.85
CA PRO A 551 -14.97 12.33 -26.25
C PRO A 551 -13.50 11.98 -26.02
N LYS A 552 -12.59 12.97 -25.86
CA LYS A 552 -11.16 12.77 -25.63
C LYS A 552 -10.76 12.78 -24.15
N CYS A 553 -11.69 13.00 -23.23
CA CYS A 553 -11.37 13.14 -21.83
C CYS A 553 -12.48 12.58 -20.91
N TYR A 554 -12.21 12.57 -19.62
CA TYR A 554 -13.22 12.26 -18.63
C TYR A 554 -13.45 13.49 -17.75
N LYS A 555 -14.65 14.08 -17.82
CA LYS A 555 -15.05 15.27 -17.04
C LYS A 555 -13.99 16.38 -17.10
N GLY A 556 -13.53 16.69 -18.31
CA GLY A 556 -12.58 17.77 -18.57
C GLY A 556 -11.13 17.50 -18.13
N ARG A 557 -10.78 16.26 -17.80
CA ARG A 557 -9.44 15.88 -17.29
C ARG A 557 -8.80 14.79 -18.12
N THR A 558 -7.48 14.88 -18.31
CA THR A 558 -6.69 13.90 -19.04
C THR A 558 -5.26 13.84 -18.52
N GLY A 559 -4.80 12.66 -18.14
CA GLY A 559 -3.46 12.44 -17.62
C GLY A 559 -3.14 13.17 -16.32
N ARG A 560 -1.85 13.18 -15.97
CA ARG A 560 -1.32 13.82 -14.76
C ARG A 560 -0.02 14.55 -15.09
N THR A 561 0.28 15.63 -14.36
CA THR A 561 1.52 16.40 -14.47
C THR A 561 2.17 16.56 -13.10
N ILE A 562 3.49 16.64 -13.05
CA ILE A 562 4.23 16.81 -11.79
C ILE A 562 4.11 18.24 -11.30
N CYS A 563 3.91 18.38 -10.00
CA CYS A 563 4.10 19.59 -9.23
C CYS A 563 5.12 19.29 -8.13
N ALA A 564 6.20 20.07 -8.03
CA ALA A 564 7.33 19.70 -7.17
C ALA A 564 8.08 20.89 -6.57
N GLU A 565 8.76 20.59 -5.47
CA GLU A 565 9.89 21.35 -4.91
C GLU A 565 11.16 20.60 -5.30
N VAL A 566 12.17 21.29 -5.79
CA VAL A 566 13.46 20.72 -6.20
C VAL A 566 14.57 21.54 -5.60
N ILE A 567 15.40 20.93 -4.79
CA ILE A 567 16.49 21.58 -4.06
C ILE A 567 17.79 20.82 -4.30
N GLU A 568 18.80 21.50 -4.83
CA GLU A 568 20.18 21.11 -4.65
C GLU A 568 20.70 21.78 -3.40
N THR A 569 21.18 21.02 -2.43
CA THR A 569 21.60 21.53 -1.13
C THR A 569 22.96 22.22 -1.22
N ASP A 570 23.14 23.26 -0.41
CA ASP A 570 24.42 23.87 -0.16
C ASP A 570 24.70 23.99 1.34
N ALA A 571 25.91 24.42 1.69
CA ALA A 571 26.34 24.53 3.08
C ALA A 571 25.45 25.49 3.88
N LYS A 572 25.05 26.63 3.30
CA LYS A 572 24.22 27.62 3.99
C LYS A 572 22.81 27.14 4.25
N LEU A 573 22.16 26.48 3.28
CA LEU A 573 20.84 25.90 3.51
C LEU A 573 20.88 24.85 4.62
N MET A 574 21.89 23.96 4.57
CA MET A 574 22.00 22.87 5.55
C MET A 574 22.34 23.39 6.95
N GLU A 575 23.14 24.46 7.09
CA GLU A 575 23.37 25.15 8.35
C GLU A 575 22.06 25.71 8.93
N LEU A 576 21.28 26.44 8.13
CA LEU A 576 19.98 26.98 8.56
C LEU A 576 19.01 25.90 9.02
N LEU A 577 18.95 24.78 8.29
CA LEU A 577 18.11 23.63 8.64
C LEU A 577 18.62 22.91 9.89
N GLN A 578 19.93 22.82 10.08
CA GLN A 578 20.59 22.26 11.25
C GLN A 578 20.24 23.04 12.51
N ASP A 579 20.25 24.37 12.41
CA ASP A 579 19.91 25.29 13.50
C ASP A 579 18.39 25.43 13.72
N ASN A 580 17.57 24.68 12.98
CA ASN A 580 16.10 24.75 13.02
C ASN A 580 15.54 26.14 12.64
N ARG A 581 16.25 26.91 11.83
CA ARG A 581 15.87 28.24 11.32
C ARG A 581 15.07 28.10 10.03
N MET A 582 13.89 27.43 10.13
CA MET A 582 13.09 27.02 8.96
C MET A 582 12.64 28.20 8.09
N GLU A 583 12.19 29.29 8.69
CA GLU A 583 11.74 30.48 7.96
C GLU A 583 12.89 31.11 7.14
N GLU A 584 14.08 31.15 7.69
CA GLU A 584 15.25 31.68 7.00
C GLU A 584 15.78 30.72 5.93
N ALA A 585 15.70 29.40 6.18
CA ALA A 585 16.03 28.39 5.21
C ALA A 585 15.09 28.46 3.99
N GLU A 586 13.79 28.62 4.22
CA GLU A 586 12.82 28.81 3.15
C GLU A 586 13.04 30.12 2.39
N ALA A 587 13.25 31.23 3.10
CA ALA A 587 13.55 32.51 2.49
C ALA A 587 14.83 32.47 1.65
N TYR A 588 15.88 31.79 2.12
CA TYR A 588 17.13 31.60 1.38
C TYR A 588 16.90 30.74 0.13
N TRP A 589 16.15 29.63 0.27
CA TRP A 589 15.83 28.74 -0.86
C TRP A 589 15.05 29.50 -1.95
N LEU A 590 14.05 30.31 -1.59
CA LEU A 590 13.21 31.04 -2.53
C LEU A 590 13.89 32.31 -3.12
N SER A 591 14.92 32.81 -2.47
CA SER A 591 15.60 34.05 -2.89
C SER A 591 16.33 33.88 -4.22
N PRO A 592 16.20 34.83 -5.17
CA PRO A 592 17.03 34.85 -6.38
C PRO A 592 18.54 34.93 -6.10
N ASN A 593 18.96 35.49 -4.96
CA ASN A 593 20.34 35.53 -4.50
C ASN A 593 20.75 34.29 -3.68
N GLY A 594 19.83 33.40 -3.42
CA GLY A 594 20.04 32.09 -2.81
C GLY A 594 19.94 30.98 -3.84
N LEU A 595 19.02 30.03 -3.62
CA LEU A 595 18.85 28.87 -4.51
C LEU A 595 17.78 29.06 -5.60
N ASN A 596 17.15 30.23 -5.66
CA ASN A 596 16.11 30.58 -6.66
C ASN A 596 15.04 29.50 -6.83
N GLY A 597 14.58 28.95 -5.71
CA GLY A 597 13.62 27.85 -5.68
C GLY A 597 12.18 28.27 -5.94
N ILE A 598 11.32 27.28 -6.04
CA ILE A 598 9.88 27.45 -6.18
C ILE A 598 9.16 26.47 -5.26
N THR A 599 8.20 26.96 -4.48
CA THR A 599 7.36 26.08 -3.65
C THR A 599 6.43 25.26 -4.51
N MET A 600 5.95 24.16 -3.96
CA MET A 600 4.97 23.30 -4.64
C MET A 600 3.69 24.06 -4.97
N LEU A 601 3.22 24.92 -4.05
CA LEU A 601 2.06 25.77 -4.27
C LEU A 601 2.25 26.73 -5.46
N TRP A 602 3.41 27.38 -5.54
CA TRP A 602 3.71 28.29 -6.66
C TRP A 602 3.88 27.55 -7.99
N HIS A 603 4.50 26.36 -7.97
CA HIS A 603 4.57 25.55 -9.18
C HIS A 603 3.17 25.14 -9.66
N GLY A 604 2.27 24.81 -8.73
CA GLY A 604 0.86 24.55 -9.05
C GLY A 604 0.14 25.77 -9.63
N LEU A 605 0.34 26.95 -9.03
CA LEU A 605 -0.21 28.23 -9.55
C LEU A 605 0.32 28.57 -10.95
N GLU A 606 1.59 28.32 -11.24
CA GLU A 606 2.14 28.47 -12.59
C GLU A 606 1.43 27.57 -13.61
N LYS A 607 1.11 26.32 -13.24
CA LYS A 607 0.36 25.39 -14.09
C LYS A 607 -1.09 25.85 -14.28
N VAL A 608 -1.70 26.39 -13.24
CA VAL A 608 -3.04 27.00 -13.32
C VAL A 608 -3.01 28.19 -14.27
N ARG A 609 -2.03 29.09 -14.16
CA ARG A 609 -1.86 30.25 -15.04
C ARG A 609 -1.66 29.88 -16.51
N ARG A 610 -1.04 28.73 -16.79
CA ARG A 610 -0.86 28.20 -18.15
C ARG A 610 -2.06 27.40 -18.66
N GLY A 611 -3.07 27.22 -17.84
CA GLY A 611 -4.26 26.41 -18.19
C GLY A 611 -3.95 24.91 -18.32
N GLU A 612 -2.88 24.43 -17.68
CA GLU A 612 -2.52 23.01 -17.67
C GLU A 612 -3.33 22.22 -16.65
N VAL A 613 -3.70 22.87 -15.55
CA VAL A 613 -4.40 22.27 -14.40
C VAL A 613 -5.54 23.18 -13.97
N SER A 614 -6.69 22.58 -13.63
CA SER A 614 -7.81 23.31 -13.06
C SER A 614 -7.48 23.80 -11.64
N PRO A 615 -7.83 25.04 -11.26
CA PRO A 615 -7.60 25.55 -9.91
C PRO A 615 -8.15 24.65 -8.80
N ASN A 616 -9.35 24.09 -8.98
CA ASN A 616 -9.94 23.16 -8.01
C ASN A 616 -9.08 21.90 -7.79
N ASP A 617 -8.54 21.32 -8.88
CA ASP A 617 -7.69 20.13 -8.79
C ASP A 617 -6.34 20.46 -8.14
N ALA A 618 -5.82 21.65 -8.39
CA ALA A 618 -4.58 22.10 -7.75
C ALA A 618 -4.78 22.35 -6.25
N GLU A 619 -5.84 23.05 -5.84
CA GLU A 619 -6.13 23.27 -4.41
C GLU A 619 -6.44 21.96 -3.67
N PHE A 620 -7.09 21.01 -4.33
CA PHE A 620 -7.37 19.70 -3.73
C PHE A 620 -6.08 18.98 -3.28
N GLU A 621 -5.03 19.06 -4.09
CA GLU A 621 -3.75 18.40 -3.81
C GLU A 621 -2.77 19.26 -2.98
N LEU A 622 -2.78 20.57 -3.18
CA LEU A 622 -1.76 21.48 -2.64
C LEU A 622 -2.24 22.31 -1.44
N GLY A 623 -3.55 22.41 -1.26
CA GLY A 623 -4.19 23.34 -0.33
C GLY A 623 -4.57 24.66 -0.98
N SER A 624 -5.24 25.52 -0.23
CA SER A 624 -5.74 26.82 -0.70
C SER A 624 -4.61 27.74 -1.17
N PHE A 625 -4.79 28.40 -2.30
CA PHE A 625 -3.82 29.35 -2.87
C PHE A 625 -3.61 30.62 -2.04
N ALA A 626 -4.65 31.06 -1.33
CA ALA A 626 -4.59 32.22 -0.43
C ALA A 626 -5.56 32.01 0.74
N ARG A 627 -5.21 32.55 1.90
CA ARG A 627 -6.09 32.61 3.06
C ARG A 627 -7.00 33.84 2.95
N GLU A 628 -8.14 33.83 3.67
CA GLU A 628 -9.09 34.94 3.65
C GLU A 628 -8.41 36.30 3.94
N ARG A 629 -7.53 36.35 4.94
CA ARG A 629 -6.75 37.56 5.25
C ARG A 629 -5.93 38.07 4.07
N ASP A 630 -5.29 37.15 3.36
CA ASP A 630 -4.42 37.47 2.24
C ASP A 630 -5.25 37.95 1.03
N MET A 631 -6.44 37.35 0.82
CA MET A 631 -7.41 37.78 -0.19
C MET A 631 -7.91 39.21 0.07
N LEU A 632 -8.31 39.50 1.31
CA LEU A 632 -8.78 40.83 1.70
C LEU A 632 -7.69 41.89 1.51
N GLU A 633 -6.45 41.58 1.86
CA GLU A 633 -5.32 42.50 1.67
C GLU A 633 -5.04 42.75 0.18
N VAL A 634 -5.07 41.74 -0.66
CA VAL A 634 -4.94 41.86 -2.12
C VAL A 634 -6.09 42.69 -2.71
N GLU A 635 -7.33 42.42 -2.29
CA GLU A 635 -8.53 43.14 -2.76
C GLU A 635 -8.49 44.62 -2.39
N GLN A 636 -8.07 44.96 -1.15
CA GLN A 636 -7.91 46.34 -0.72
C GLN A 636 -6.89 47.10 -1.59
N ARG A 637 -5.82 46.44 -2.02
CA ARG A 637 -4.73 47.03 -2.79
C ARG A 637 -4.96 47.07 -4.30
N LEU A 638 -5.59 46.07 -4.85
CA LEU A 638 -5.89 45.93 -6.29
C LEU A 638 -7.30 46.41 -6.68
N GLY A 639 -8.12 46.81 -5.70
CA GLY A 639 -9.54 47.07 -5.92
C GLY A 639 -10.38 45.83 -5.95
N ALA A 640 -11.68 45.95 -5.65
CA ALA A 640 -12.60 44.84 -5.70
C ALA A 640 -12.71 44.29 -7.14
N MET A 641 -12.74 42.96 -7.27
CA MET A 641 -13.10 42.34 -8.53
C MET A 641 -14.55 42.71 -8.92
N PRO A 642 -14.87 42.94 -10.21
CA PRO A 642 -16.22 43.12 -10.68
C PRO A 642 -17.10 41.89 -10.49
#